data_2660a55616e38f61dc34475bf3130aae
#
_entry.id   2660a55616e38f61dc34475bf3130aae
#
_cell.length_a   1.000
_cell.length_b   1.000
_cell.length_c   1.000
_cell.angle_alpha   90.00
_cell.angle_beta   90.00
_cell.angle_gamma   90.00
#
_symmetry.space_group_name_H-M   'P 1'
#
loop_
_entity.id
_entity.type
_entity.pdbx_description
1 polymer ?
#
loop_
_entity_poly.entity_id
_entity_poly.type
_entity_poly.pdbx_seq_one_letter_code
_entity_poly.pdbx_strand_id
1 'polypeptide(L)'
;MEKVYWLDQIKLQDRTKVGDKAFYLSRIMQHNYPVLPGFVVSAEVLRQFLETIHSSESLVADLPHSSLHLDVANWRQLQLVASRLRQEILGANLPPQWVSTILAATREWQTKYLILHPTLSVGNTAQALGNTSGLLEPSFCYCDEDAIALGLKRIWSQLFRARSLVYWQRMGIDLQNVNLAVLVQPIQNAIASGSLQANSAGWTIEATWGLGVALSRGEVLPDVYYIQPETGIVLERHLGNKILAYRLDDGTTAAEQPQLQSVITDENTGLIAHLLPEEPQKQYALPEPSLQQVIALGNQLVSELGNSFTVQWSISAADSVSQIQITEVNTPLSAIPNLQLIKGLGAATGRVTASAYVINSLQKPEQIPQGVILVVPAIAPDWLALMHKVVAIVTVQGGLTSHAAILSRELGIPAVISAKDATVLIQTGEQLLVDGDRGEVYRLRETKNGNGENQEINSPISAFSSNHPLVSPHLPMIATQLLLNLSQPSLIERSQNLPVDGVGLLRSELMLLNILEGQHPHSWLLSGRRAELLEIWTQQIINFARAFTPRPVFYRSLDWRFPEFSSLTHTSPSAPHSILGDRGTFSYVSNPAIFELELTALLNVQKAGYSNLRLLLPFVRNVAEFTFCRHKVEQIGLTQVSQFQLWIMAEVPSVLFLLPEYVKAGVQGISIGTNDLTQLLLGVDREQGQLTKIFDERHPAVMSAIAQLIQMAKNAGIPCSICGQAPALYPEIIDQLVEWGITSISVEPEAVERTHQAIARAEHRLILAAARRHISQP
;
A
#
# COMPACT_ATOMS: atom_id res chain seq x y z
N MET A 1 -39.85 20.57 8.79
CA MET A 1 -39.22 19.34 8.34
C MET A 1 -37.69 19.52 8.39
N GLU A 2 -37.09 19.28 9.55
CA GLU A 2 -35.67 19.62 9.85
C GLU A 2 -34.62 18.54 9.47
N LYS A 3 -34.94 17.64 8.53
CA LYS A 3 -34.13 16.47 8.31
C LYS A 3 -33.40 16.42 6.95
N VAL A 4 -33.72 17.35 6.06
CA VAL A 4 -33.13 17.45 4.72
C VAL A 4 -32.46 18.81 4.60
N TYR A 5 -31.15 18.79 4.23
CA TYR A 5 -30.35 20.01 4.08
C TYR A 5 -29.89 20.13 2.62
N TRP A 6 -30.33 21.18 1.93
CA TRP A 6 -29.88 21.48 0.57
C TRP A 6 -28.42 21.95 0.57
N LEU A 7 -27.62 21.48 -0.40
CA LEU A 7 -26.20 21.80 -0.47
C LEU A 7 -25.91 23.30 -0.52
N ASP A 8 -26.73 24.09 -1.20
CA ASP A 8 -26.61 25.55 -1.30
C ASP A 8 -26.92 26.31 0.00
N GLN A 9 -27.55 25.64 0.98
CA GLN A 9 -28.06 26.24 2.21
C GLN A 9 -27.33 25.80 3.49
N ILE A 10 -26.40 24.83 3.41
CA ILE A 10 -25.68 24.30 4.57
C ILE A 10 -24.81 25.40 5.19
N LYS A 11 -24.90 25.55 6.52
CA LYS A 11 -24.11 26.48 7.32
C LYS A 11 -23.05 25.75 8.14
N LEU A 12 -22.08 26.50 8.68
CA LEU A 12 -20.99 25.95 9.51
C LEU A 12 -21.51 25.11 10.71
N GLN A 13 -22.59 25.56 11.34
CA GLN A 13 -23.22 24.87 12.47
C GLN A 13 -23.86 23.51 12.10
N ASP A 14 -24.12 23.28 10.83
CA ASP A 14 -24.78 22.06 10.36
C ASP A 14 -23.78 20.93 10.06
N ARG A 15 -22.47 21.22 10.11
CA ARG A 15 -21.39 20.31 9.73
C ARG A 15 -21.51 18.92 10.40
N THR A 16 -21.81 18.87 11.70
CA THR A 16 -21.98 17.62 12.44
C THR A 16 -23.20 16.81 12.03
N LYS A 17 -24.22 17.46 11.45
CA LYS A 17 -25.47 16.84 11.01
C LYS A 17 -25.38 16.32 9.56
N VAL A 18 -24.58 16.99 8.72
CA VAL A 18 -24.48 16.71 7.29
C VAL A 18 -23.20 15.94 6.91
N GLY A 19 -22.19 15.95 7.78
CA GLY A 19 -20.91 15.33 7.56
C GLY A 19 -19.94 16.17 6.73
N ASP A 20 -18.65 15.81 6.79
CA ASP A 20 -17.56 16.63 6.24
C ASP A 20 -17.61 16.75 4.72
N LYS A 21 -17.85 15.64 3.98
CA LYS A 21 -17.94 15.67 2.51
C LYS A 21 -18.99 16.65 2.00
N ALA A 22 -20.22 16.54 2.54
CA ALA A 22 -21.31 17.40 2.13
C ALA A 22 -21.06 18.86 2.52
N PHE A 23 -20.44 19.10 3.67
CA PHE A 23 -20.07 20.43 4.11
C PHE A 23 -19.07 21.12 3.17
N TYR A 24 -18.00 20.42 2.76
CA TYR A 24 -17.02 20.99 1.83
C TYR A 24 -17.60 21.16 0.42
N LEU A 25 -18.40 20.21 -0.08
CA LEU A 25 -19.13 20.37 -1.34
C LEU A 25 -20.05 21.60 -1.31
N SER A 26 -20.77 21.81 -0.22
CA SER A 26 -21.62 22.99 -0.03
C SER A 26 -20.81 24.28 -0.12
N ARG A 27 -19.66 24.37 0.54
CA ARG A 27 -18.79 25.56 0.49
C ARG A 27 -18.38 25.93 -0.91
N ILE A 28 -17.85 24.95 -1.67
CA ILE A 28 -17.42 25.23 -3.06
C ILE A 28 -18.62 25.53 -3.97
N MET A 29 -19.79 24.92 -3.73
CA MET A 29 -21.01 25.22 -4.47
C MET A 29 -21.47 26.67 -4.23
N GLN A 30 -21.43 27.16 -2.98
CA GLN A 30 -21.77 28.54 -2.62
C GLN A 30 -20.83 29.59 -3.23
N HIS A 31 -19.60 29.16 -3.65
CA HIS A 31 -18.64 29.97 -4.38
C HIS A 31 -18.72 29.77 -5.91
N ASN A 32 -19.84 29.23 -6.41
CA ASN A 32 -20.15 29.04 -7.84
C ASN A 32 -19.24 28.04 -8.58
N TYR A 33 -18.64 27.08 -7.88
CA TYR A 33 -17.95 25.97 -8.54
C TYR A 33 -18.96 24.95 -9.12
N PRO A 34 -18.60 24.22 -10.16
CA PRO A 34 -19.48 23.30 -10.86
C PRO A 34 -19.72 22.01 -10.04
N VAL A 35 -20.51 22.11 -8.97
CA VAL A 35 -20.91 21.01 -8.11
C VAL A 35 -22.28 20.51 -8.55
N LEU A 36 -22.46 19.18 -8.56
CA LEU A 36 -23.79 18.59 -8.78
C LEU A 36 -24.78 19.06 -7.69
N PRO A 37 -26.01 19.45 -8.06
CA PRO A 37 -27.03 19.78 -7.07
C PRO A 37 -27.30 18.58 -6.16
N GLY A 38 -27.73 18.84 -4.95
CA GLY A 38 -28.01 17.78 -4.00
C GLY A 38 -28.59 18.27 -2.70
N PHE A 39 -29.01 17.31 -1.89
CA PHE A 39 -29.38 17.54 -0.50
C PHE A 39 -28.87 16.41 0.39
N VAL A 40 -28.81 16.66 1.67
CA VAL A 40 -28.32 15.71 2.67
C VAL A 40 -29.46 15.23 3.55
N VAL A 41 -29.61 13.93 3.64
CA VAL A 41 -30.40 13.28 4.70
C VAL A 41 -29.53 13.23 5.94
N SER A 42 -29.93 13.95 7.00
CA SER A 42 -29.09 14.14 8.18
C SER A 42 -28.83 12.86 8.97
N ALA A 43 -27.73 12.82 9.72
CA ALA A 43 -27.39 11.71 10.61
C ALA A 43 -28.47 11.42 11.68
N GLU A 44 -29.28 12.40 12.02
CA GLU A 44 -30.41 12.25 12.96
C GLU A 44 -31.45 11.27 12.43
N VAL A 45 -31.63 11.19 11.11
CA VAL A 45 -32.55 10.24 10.47
C VAL A 45 -32.12 8.79 10.71
N LEU A 46 -30.83 8.52 10.58
CA LEU A 46 -30.29 7.20 10.91
C LEU A 46 -30.54 6.83 12.38
N ARG A 47 -30.25 7.76 13.31
CA ARG A 47 -30.49 7.50 14.75
C ARG A 47 -31.94 7.16 15.03
N GLN A 48 -32.87 7.97 14.51
CA GLN A 48 -34.30 7.70 14.66
C GLN A 48 -34.72 6.39 13.99
N PHE A 49 -34.12 6.02 12.86
CA PHE A 49 -34.38 4.74 12.23
C PHE A 49 -33.93 3.57 13.09
N LEU A 50 -32.72 3.64 13.66
CA LEU A 50 -32.23 2.59 14.57
C LEU A 50 -33.10 2.45 15.83
N GLU A 51 -33.68 3.52 16.35
CA GLU A 51 -34.67 3.48 17.45
C GLU A 51 -35.98 2.77 17.08
N THR A 52 -36.35 2.75 15.79
CA THR A 52 -37.56 2.05 15.32
C THR A 52 -37.37 0.55 15.11
N ILE A 53 -36.12 0.08 15.10
CA ILE A 53 -35.83 -1.35 14.95
C ILE A 53 -36.09 -2.06 16.28
N HIS A 54 -37.28 -2.63 16.43
CA HIS A 54 -37.63 -3.48 17.55
C HIS A 54 -37.05 -4.87 17.36
N SER A 55 -35.85 -5.10 17.87
CA SER A 55 -35.24 -6.44 17.88
C SER A 55 -35.62 -7.18 19.16
N SER A 56 -35.97 -8.45 19.03
CA SER A 56 -36.16 -9.36 20.18
C SER A 56 -34.82 -9.72 20.84
N GLU A 57 -33.71 -9.32 20.26
CA GLU A 57 -32.35 -9.54 20.80
C GLU A 57 -31.76 -8.21 21.34
N SER A 58 -31.24 -8.27 22.57
CA SER A 58 -30.65 -7.12 23.28
C SER A 58 -29.55 -6.39 22.51
N LEU A 59 -28.88 -7.07 21.57
CA LEU A 59 -27.77 -6.52 20.77
C LEU A 59 -28.17 -5.34 19.87
N VAL A 60 -29.40 -5.31 19.34
CA VAL A 60 -29.83 -4.24 18.43
C VAL A 60 -30.61 -3.17 19.18
N ALA A 61 -31.39 -3.57 20.20
CA ALA A 61 -32.05 -2.63 21.08
C ALA A 61 -31.07 -1.71 21.85
N ASP A 62 -29.87 -2.20 22.10
CA ASP A 62 -28.81 -1.49 22.82
C ASP A 62 -27.89 -0.65 21.90
N LEU A 63 -28.00 -0.78 20.56
CA LEU A 63 -27.15 -0.04 19.60
C LEU A 63 -27.13 1.49 19.79
N PRO A 64 -28.24 2.15 20.16
CA PRO A 64 -28.22 3.58 20.45
C PRO A 64 -27.57 3.91 21.81
N HIS A 65 -27.43 2.96 22.71
CA HIS A 65 -27.11 3.20 24.12
C HIS A 65 -25.91 2.41 24.67
N SER A 66 -25.35 1.46 23.94
CA SER A 66 -24.23 0.64 24.40
C SER A 66 -22.97 0.79 23.59
N SER A 67 -21.83 0.85 24.27
CA SER A 67 -20.54 0.56 23.69
C SER A 67 -20.51 -0.94 23.38
N LEU A 68 -20.59 -1.31 22.09
CA LEU A 68 -20.42 -2.70 21.65
C LEU A 68 -19.01 -3.17 21.99
N HIS A 69 -18.83 -3.82 23.15
CA HIS A 69 -17.61 -4.55 23.47
C HIS A 69 -17.57 -5.85 22.66
N LEU A 70 -17.33 -5.71 21.36
CA LEU A 70 -17.10 -6.87 20.50
C LEU A 70 -15.66 -7.33 20.67
N ASP A 71 -15.48 -8.62 20.94
CA ASP A 71 -14.17 -9.24 20.83
C ASP A 71 -13.77 -9.33 19.36
N VAL A 72 -13.09 -8.29 18.87
CA VAL A 72 -12.58 -8.24 17.48
C VAL A 72 -11.52 -9.30 17.19
N ALA A 73 -10.95 -9.94 18.21
CA ALA A 73 -10.04 -11.07 18.03
C ALA A 73 -10.80 -12.33 17.58
N ASN A 74 -12.09 -12.44 17.90
CA ASN A 74 -12.94 -13.53 17.45
C ASN A 74 -13.64 -13.18 16.13
N TRP A 75 -12.91 -13.32 15.02
CA TRP A 75 -13.37 -12.97 13.67
C TRP A 75 -14.69 -13.65 13.25
N ARG A 76 -14.89 -14.93 13.60
CA ARG A 76 -16.13 -15.65 13.27
C ARG A 76 -17.35 -15.04 13.97
N GLN A 77 -17.20 -14.71 15.24
CA GLN A 77 -18.25 -14.06 16.02
C GLN A 77 -18.54 -12.66 15.47
N LEU A 78 -17.49 -11.90 15.15
CA LEU A 78 -17.62 -10.55 14.57
C LEU A 78 -18.38 -10.59 13.23
N GLN A 79 -18.06 -11.53 12.35
CA GLN A 79 -18.77 -11.68 11.07
C GLN A 79 -20.25 -12.05 11.26
N LEU A 80 -20.54 -12.95 12.19
CA LEU A 80 -21.92 -13.33 12.52
C LEU A 80 -22.72 -12.13 13.01
N VAL A 81 -22.18 -11.37 13.96
CA VAL A 81 -22.82 -10.16 14.51
C VAL A 81 -22.99 -9.11 13.40
N ALA A 82 -21.95 -8.82 12.63
CA ALA A 82 -22.00 -7.88 11.53
C ALA A 82 -23.05 -8.25 10.48
N SER A 83 -23.12 -9.52 10.10
CA SER A 83 -24.09 -10.03 9.13
C SER A 83 -25.53 -9.88 9.66
N ARG A 84 -25.75 -10.23 10.92
CA ARG A 84 -27.07 -10.15 11.57
C ARG A 84 -27.55 -8.69 11.67
N LEU A 85 -26.72 -7.78 12.19
CA LEU A 85 -27.03 -6.35 12.25
C LEU A 85 -27.40 -5.76 10.89
N ARG A 86 -26.65 -6.14 9.87
CA ARG A 86 -26.93 -5.67 8.51
C ARG A 86 -28.23 -6.22 7.96
N GLN A 87 -28.55 -7.51 8.19
CA GLN A 87 -29.82 -8.10 7.77
C GLN A 87 -31.01 -7.43 8.43
N GLU A 88 -30.94 -7.10 9.71
CA GLU A 88 -32.01 -6.39 10.43
C GLU A 88 -32.22 -4.98 9.88
N ILE A 89 -31.14 -4.22 9.61
CA ILE A 89 -31.24 -2.88 8.99
C ILE A 89 -31.86 -2.99 7.59
N LEU A 90 -31.43 -3.94 6.77
CA LEU A 90 -31.95 -4.13 5.42
C LEU A 90 -33.40 -4.60 5.40
N GLY A 91 -33.80 -5.43 6.38
CA GLY A 91 -35.17 -5.97 6.52
C GLY A 91 -36.16 -4.99 7.17
N ALA A 92 -35.70 -4.00 7.91
CA ALA A 92 -36.59 -3.06 8.61
C ALA A 92 -37.29 -2.11 7.63
N ASN A 93 -38.53 -1.76 7.95
CA ASN A 93 -39.31 -0.82 7.17
C ASN A 93 -39.00 0.64 7.53
N LEU A 94 -38.74 1.46 6.52
CA LEU A 94 -38.63 2.90 6.69
C LEU A 94 -40.02 3.54 6.77
N PRO A 95 -40.19 4.56 7.63
CA PRO A 95 -41.46 5.31 7.63
C PRO A 95 -41.75 5.90 6.25
N PRO A 96 -42.92 5.60 5.63
CA PRO A 96 -43.24 6.05 4.27
C PRO A 96 -43.14 7.58 4.09
N GLN A 97 -43.44 8.34 5.14
CA GLN A 97 -43.33 9.81 5.12
C GLN A 97 -41.91 10.31 4.89
N TRP A 98 -40.88 9.56 5.29
CA TRP A 98 -39.49 9.95 5.04
C TRP A 98 -39.12 9.78 3.57
N VAL A 99 -39.48 8.63 3.02
CA VAL A 99 -39.17 8.30 1.63
C VAL A 99 -39.93 9.22 0.66
N SER A 100 -41.21 9.49 0.92
CA SER A 100 -42.00 10.40 0.09
C SER A 100 -41.47 11.83 0.13
N THR A 101 -40.92 12.26 1.27
CA THR A 101 -40.27 13.59 1.39
C THR A 101 -39.00 13.64 0.53
N ILE A 102 -38.16 12.61 0.60
CA ILE A 102 -36.94 12.53 -0.18
C ILE A 102 -37.28 12.50 -1.67
N LEU A 103 -38.23 11.67 -2.06
CA LEU A 103 -38.70 11.62 -3.45
C LEU A 103 -39.29 12.95 -3.93
N ALA A 104 -40.03 13.67 -3.07
CA ALA A 104 -40.55 15.01 -3.40
C ALA A 104 -39.42 16.00 -3.67
N ALA A 105 -38.31 15.93 -2.90
CA ALA A 105 -37.14 16.77 -3.09
C ALA A 105 -36.39 16.48 -4.42
N THR A 106 -36.47 15.26 -4.94
CA THR A 106 -35.79 14.92 -6.20
C THR A 106 -36.59 15.29 -7.46
N ARG A 107 -37.86 15.66 -7.32
CA ARG A 107 -38.75 15.94 -8.48
C ARG A 107 -38.25 17.05 -9.40
N GLU A 108 -37.58 18.05 -8.87
CA GLU A 108 -37.05 19.17 -9.65
C GLU A 108 -35.94 18.73 -10.63
N TRP A 109 -35.25 17.64 -10.34
CA TRP A 109 -34.11 17.18 -11.16
C TRP A 109 -34.52 16.39 -12.39
N GLN A 110 -35.76 15.90 -12.46
CA GLN A 110 -36.27 15.08 -13.58
C GLN A 110 -35.31 13.94 -13.97
N THR A 111 -34.64 13.34 -12.99
CA THR A 111 -33.67 12.29 -13.19
C THR A 111 -34.26 10.90 -12.96
N LYS A 112 -33.78 9.90 -13.71
CA LYS A 112 -34.15 8.49 -13.53
C LYS A 112 -33.31 7.83 -12.44
N TYR A 113 -32.10 8.35 -12.18
CA TYR A 113 -31.11 7.72 -11.29
C TYR A 113 -30.59 8.71 -10.26
N LEU A 114 -30.34 8.17 -9.06
CA LEU A 114 -29.73 8.86 -7.96
C LEU A 114 -28.44 8.16 -7.52
N ILE A 115 -27.47 8.95 -7.04
CA ILE A 115 -26.34 8.47 -6.30
C ILE A 115 -26.44 8.94 -4.87
N LEU A 116 -26.24 8.02 -3.94
CA LEU A 116 -26.28 8.25 -2.50
C LEU A 116 -24.84 8.11 -1.96
N HIS A 117 -24.28 9.19 -1.46
CA HIS A 117 -22.92 9.19 -0.90
C HIS A 117 -22.97 9.17 0.64
N PRO A 118 -22.27 8.25 1.31
CA PRO A 118 -22.08 8.31 2.75
C PRO A 118 -21.20 9.52 3.11
N THR A 119 -21.64 10.30 4.09
CA THR A 119 -20.90 11.45 4.60
C THR A 119 -20.83 11.39 6.11
N LEU A 120 -19.60 11.29 6.63
CA LEU A 120 -19.31 11.07 8.04
C LEU A 120 -18.91 12.36 8.74
N SER A 121 -19.30 12.49 10.00
CA SER A 121 -18.65 13.35 10.97
C SER A 121 -18.51 12.62 12.30
N VAL A 122 -17.45 12.90 13.03
CA VAL A 122 -17.25 12.40 14.41
C VAL A 122 -17.34 13.59 15.36
N GLY A 123 -18.22 13.49 16.33
CA GLY A 123 -18.41 14.56 17.31
C GLY A 123 -17.16 14.75 18.17
N ASN A 124 -16.90 15.99 18.53
CA ASN A 124 -15.96 16.56 19.53
C ASN A 124 -14.58 15.92 19.83
N THR A 125 -14.19 14.85 19.21
CA THR A 125 -12.81 14.36 19.29
C THR A 125 -12.00 14.98 18.17
N ALA A 126 -10.99 15.78 18.51
CA ALA A 126 -10.00 16.34 17.59
C ALA A 126 -9.14 15.27 16.87
N GLN A 127 -9.51 14.01 16.97
CA GLN A 127 -8.90 12.91 16.22
C GLN A 127 -9.50 12.95 14.81
N ALA A 128 -8.68 13.38 13.86
CA ALA A 128 -8.98 13.27 12.46
C ALA A 128 -9.38 11.82 12.13
N LEU A 129 -10.59 11.64 11.57
CA LEU A 129 -10.92 10.42 10.85
C LEU A 129 -9.78 10.16 9.88
N GLY A 130 -9.01 9.11 10.09
CA GLY A 130 -8.02 8.65 9.13
C GLY A 130 -8.71 8.44 7.78
N ASN A 131 -7.97 8.13 6.75
CA ASN A 131 -8.53 7.89 5.43
C ASN A 131 -9.65 6.82 5.51
N THR A 132 -10.92 7.27 5.49
CA THR A 132 -12.12 6.41 5.46
C THR A 132 -12.46 5.95 4.03
N SER A 133 -11.61 6.28 3.07
CA SER A 133 -11.71 5.85 1.67
C SER A 133 -11.78 4.31 1.61
N GLY A 134 -12.80 3.80 0.95
CA GLY A 134 -13.04 2.36 0.86
C GLY A 134 -13.76 1.71 2.04
N LEU A 135 -13.97 2.41 3.17
CA LEU A 135 -14.74 1.88 4.30
C LEU A 135 -16.25 1.92 4.01
N LEU A 136 -16.70 3.04 3.46
CA LEU A 136 -18.08 3.28 3.05
C LEU A 136 -18.12 3.62 1.55
N GLU A 137 -19.01 2.96 0.82
CA GLU A 137 -19.16 3.08 -0.63
C GLU A 137 -20.46 3.78 -1.01
N PRO A 138 -20.51 4.57 -2.09
CA PRO A 138 -21.75 5.13 -2.60
C PRO A 138 -22.70 4.03 -3.07
N SER A 139 -24.01 4.32 -3.05
CA SER A 139 -25.06 3.44 -3.55
C SER A 139 -25.79 4.13 -4.69
N PHE A 140 -26.04 3.40 -5.76
CA PHE A 140 -26.84 3.86 -6.89
C PHE A 140 -28.25 3.29 -6.78
N CYS A 141 -29.27 4.05 -7.18
CA CYS A 141 -30.63 3.57 -7.19
C CYS A 141 -31.49 4.31 -8.22
N TYR A 142 -32.62 3.70 -8.58
CA TYR A 142 -33.68 4.39 -9.30
C TYR A 142 -34.32 5.49 -8.43
N CYS A 143 -34.88 6.51 -9.08
CA CYS A 143 -35.57 7.60 -8.42
C CYS A 143 -37.04 7.21 -8.12
N ASP A 144 -37.23 6.17 -7.32
CA ASP A 144 -38.50 5.68 -6.83
C ASP A 144 -38.47 5.37 -5.33
N GLU A 145 -39.64 5.18 -4.71
CA GLU A 145 -39.74 5.02 -3.25
C GLU A 145 -39.00 3.80 -2.72
N ASP A 146 -39.16 2.64 -3.37
CA ASP A 146 -38.57 1.38 -2.90
C ASP A 146 -37.05 1.38 -3.07
N ALA A 147 -36.56 1.87 -4.22
CA ALA A 147 -35.13 1.95 -4.51
C ALA A 147 -34.41 2.96 -3.61
N ILE A 148 -35.00 4.12 -3.33
CA ILE A 148 -34.45 5.11 -2.38
C ILE A 148 -34.40 4.51 -0.97
N ALA A 149 -35.49 3.87 -0.51
CA ALA A 149 -35.52 3.24 0.80
C ALA A 149 -34.43 2.17 0.94
N LEU A 150 -34.27 1.32 -0.07
CA LEU A 150 -33.24 0.28 -0.10
C LEU A 150 -31.83 0.90 -0.14
N GLY A 151 -31.63 1.95 -0.95
CA GLY A 151 -30.35 2.65 -1.07
C GLY A 151 -29.87 3.24 0.26
N LEU A 152 -30.78 3.90 1.00
CA LEU A 152 -30.48 4.43 2.33
C LEU A 152 -30.08 3.32 3.31
N LYS A 153 -30.88 2.24 3.36
CA LYS A 153 -30.58 1.08 4.24
C LYS A 153 -29.25 0.44 3.88
N ARG A 154 -28.93 0.33 2.60
CA ARG A 154 -27.62 -0.17 2.14
C ARG A 154 -26.47 0.68 2.66
N ILE A 155 -26.56 2.01 2.57
CA ILE A 155 -25.54 2.93 3.10
C ILE A 155 -25.41 2.79 4.62
N TRP A 156 -26.51 2.85 5.35
CA TRP A 156 -26.52 2.75 6.81
C TRP A 156 -25.99 1.42 7.31
N SER A 157 -26.28 0.32 6.62
CA SER A 157 -25.79 -1.01 6.96
C SER A 157 -24.26 -1.14 6.85
N GLN A 158 -23.59 -0.25 6.09
CA GLN A 158 -22.14 -0.29 5.93
C GLN A 158 -21.38 0.08 7.21
N LEU A 159 -21.98 0.85 8.13
CA LEU A 159 -21.39 1.11 9.43
C LEU A 159 -21.11 -0.17 10.22
N PHE A 160 -21.94 -1.18 10.00
CA PHE A 160 -21.94 -2.48 10.71
C PHE A 160 -21.30 -3.60 9.89
N ARG A 161 -20.56 -3.30 8.82
CA ARG A 161 -19.68 -4.30 8.18
C ARG A 161 -18.58 -4.70 9.16
N ALA A 162 -18.15 -5.95 9.14
CA ALA A 162 -17.08 -6.43 10.03
C ALA A 162 -15.83 -5.52 9.96
N ARG A 163 -15.41 -5.14 8.74
CA ARG A 163 -14.29 -4.19 8.54
C ARG A 163 -14.53 -2.82 9.18
N SER A 164 -15.76 -2.32 9.13
CA SER A 164 -16.13 -1.04 9.73
C SER A 164 -16.09 -1.12 11.25
N LEU A 165 -16.64 -2.16 11.85
CA LEU A 165 -16.63 -2.40 13.30
C LEU A 165 -15.20 -2.50 13.83
N VAL A 166 -14.32 -3.23 13.14
CA VAL A 166 -12.87 -3.29 13.47
C VAL A 166 -12.23 -1.91 13.40
N TYR A 167 -12.54 -1.13 12.34
CA TYR A 167 -11.98 0.21 12.18
C TYR A 167 -12.39 1.14 13.32
N TRP A 168 -13.69 1.21 13.65
CA TRP A 168 -14.20 2.05 14.73
C TRP A 168 -13.54 1.71 16.06
N GLN A 169 -13.45 0.43 16.39
CA GLN A 169 -12.84 -0.01 17.64
C GLN A 169 -11.33 0.29 17.69
N ARG A 170 -10.59 0.06 16.59
CA ARG A 170 -9.16 0.36 16.53
C ARG A 170 -8.85 1.85 16.66
N MET A 171 -9.72 2.68 16.09
CA MET A 171 -9.58 4.13 16.21
C MET A 171 -10.09 4.68 17.54
N GLY A 172 -10.58 3.82 18.44
CA GLY A 172 -11.18 4.23 19.70
C GLY A 172 -12.44 5.08 19.52
N ILE A 173 -13.10 4.92 18.37
CA ILE A 173 -14.31 5.68 18.02
C ILE A 173 -15.53 4.88 18.48
N ASP A 174 -16.26 5.44 19.46
CA ASP A 174 -17.54 4.89 19.84
C ASP A 174 -18.57 5.13 18.72
N LEU A 175 -19.30 4.08 18.34
CA LEU A 175 -20.35 4.14 17.31
C LEU A 175 -21.42 5.20 17.62
N GLN A 176 -21.67 5.52 18.89
CA GLN A 176 -22.58 6.59 19.30
C GLN A 176 -22.12 7.98 18.84
N ASN A 177 -20.81 8.17 18.68
CA ASN A 177 -20.21 9.41 18.23
C ASN A 177 -20.05 9.51 16.71
N VAL A 178 -20.36 8.44 15.98
CA VAL A 178 -20.32 8.40 14.51
C VAL A 178 -21.63 8.95 13.95
N ASN A 179 -21.54 10.07 13.27
CA ASN A 179 -22.66 10.66 12.56
C ASN A 179 -22.54 10.31 11.07
N LEU A 180 -23.39 9.41 10.59
CA LEU A 180 -23.50 9.09 9.17
C LEU A 180 -24.73 9.75 8.58
N ALA A 181 -24.51 10.76 7.77
CA ALA A 181 -25.51 11.37 6.91
C ALA A 181 -25.38 10.81 5.48
N VAL A 182 -26.38 11.04 4.64
CA VAL A 182 -26.39 10.58 3.25
C VAL A 182 -26.64 11.76 2.32
N LEU A 183 -25.66 12.07 1.48
CA LEU A 183 -25.79 13.05 0.41
C LEU A 183 -26.47 12.38 -0.79
N VAL A 184 -27.57 12.95 -1.25
CA VAL A 184 -28.36 12.49 -2.39
C VAL A 184 -28.18 13.48 -3.55
N GLN A 185 -27.75 12.96 -4.71
CA GLN A 185 -27.52 13.76 -5.91
C GLN A 185 -28.10 13.06 -7.15
N PRO A 186 -28.55 13.82 -8.17
CA PRO A 186 -28.88 13.23 -9.46
C PRO A 186 -27.59 12.71 -10.12
N ILE A 187 -27.71 11.68 -10.92
CA ILE A 187 -26.58 11.17 -11.69
C ILE A 187 -26.97 10.91 -13.14
N GLN A 188 -26.06 11.22 -14.05
CA GLN A 188 -26.16 10.99 -15.48
C GLN A 188 -24.92 10.26 -15.99
N ASN A 189 -25.02 9.69 -17.18
CA ASN A 189 -23.90 9.06 -17.83
C ASN A 189 -22.74 10.06 -18.03
N ALA A 190 -21.53 9.63 -17.73
CA ALA A 190 -20.31 10.38 -17.94
C ALA A 190 -19.52 9.83 -19.13
N ILE A 191 -18.82 10.68 -19.85
CA ILE A 191 -17.83 10.30 -20.86
C ILE A 191 -16.59 9.79 -20.15
N ALA A 192 -16.11 10.56 -19.16
CA ALA A 192 -14.95 10.25 -18.35
C ALA A 192 -15.17 10.74 -16.92
N SER A 193 -14.49 10.13 -15.99
CA SER A 193 -14.47 10.53 -14.58
C SER A 193 -13.12 10.19 -13.96
N GLY A 194 -12.84 10.80 -12.81
CA GLY A 194 -11.57 10.57 -12.16
C GLY A 194 -11.39 11.34 -10.86
N SER A 195 -10.16 11.46 -10.45
CA SER A 195 -9.75 12.23 -9.28
C SER A 195 -8.70 13.28 -9.63
N LEU A 196 -8.70 14.38 -8.90
CA LEU A 196 -7.61 15.36 -8.84
C LEU A 196 -7.12 15.38 -7.39
N GLN A 197 -5.92 14.95 -7.19
CA GLN A 197 -5.24 15.01 -5.90
C GLN A 197 -4.19 16.12 -5.94
N ALA A 198 -4.41 17.15 -5.15
CA ALA A 198 -3.46 18.23 -4.95
C ALA A 198 -2.68 18.02 -3.66
N ASN A 199 -1.39 18.21 -3.71
CA ASN A 199 -0.51 18.27 -2.54
C ASN A 199 0.65 19.23 -2.81
N SER A 200 1.44 19.51 -1.79
CA SER A 200 2.57 20.46 -1.89
C SER A 200 3.70 20.02 -2.84
N ALA A 201 3.75 18.73 -3.26
CA ALA A 201 4.78 18.21 -4.17
C ALA A 201 4.37 18.28 -5.63
N GLY A 202 3.08 18.36 -5.91
CA GLY A 202 2.55 18.34 -7.26
C GLY A 202 1.09 17.91 -7.24
N TRP A 203 0.50 17.86 -8.42
CA TRP A 203 -0.85 17.34 -8.58
C TRP A 203 -0.82 16.05 -9.37
N THR A 204 -1.70 15.14 -8.98
CA THR A 204 -1.96 13.90 -9.70
C THR A 204 -3.41 13.91 -10.16
N ILE A 205 -3.63 13.79 -11.47
CA ILE A 205 -4.95 13.60 -12.05
C ILE A 205 -5.05 12.15 -12.52
N GLU A 206 -6.07 11.47 -12.05
CA GLU A 206 -6.44 10.13 -12.51
C GLU A 206 -7.70 10.21 -13.37
N ALA A 207 -7.79 9.41 -14.43
CA ALA A 207 -8.94 9.41 -15.33
C ALA A 207 -9.30 8.00 -15.83
N THR A 208 -10.60 7.75 -15.96
CA THR A 208 -11.15 6.54 -16.56
C THR A 208 -12.37 6.86 -17.42
N TRP A 209 -12.75 5.94 -18.30
CA TRP A 209 -13.95 6.05 -19.11
C TRP A 209 -15.23 5.80 -18.30
N GLY A 210 -16.29 6.51 -18.64
CA GLY A 210 -17.59 6.35 -18.02
C GLY A 210 -17.66 6.87 -16.59
N LEU A 211 -18.53 6.28 -15.77
CA LEU A 211 -18.69 6.60 -14.36
C LEU A 211 -17.49 6.12 -13.54
N GLY A 212 -17.10 6.87 -12.52
CA GLY A 212 -15.94 6.59 -11.65
C GLY A 212 -16.02 5.31 -10.81
N VAL A 213 -17.01 4.48 -11.03
CA VAL A 213 -17.27 3.23 -10.29
C VAL A 213 -16.12 2.24 -10.47
N ALA A 214 -15.63 2.04 -11.69
CA ALA A 214 -14.52 1.13 -11.97
C ALA A 214 -13.23 1.54 -11.25
N LEU A 215 -12.99 2.85 -11.17
CA LEU A 215 -11.86 3.41 -10.45
C LEU A 215 -12.00 3.23 -8.93
N SER A 216 -13.16 3.58 -8.38
CA SER A 216 -13.42 3.48 -6.93
C SER A 216 -13.38 2.03 -6.41
N ARG A 217 -13.73 1.05 -7.26
CA ARG A 217 -13.66 -0.38 -6.97
C ARG A 217 -12.28 -0.99 -7.25
N GLY A 218 -11.36 -0.21 -7.85
CA GLY A 218 -10.04 -0.69 -8.24
C GLY A 218 -10.06 -1.74 -9.36
N GLU A 219 -11.10 -1.76 -10.18
CA GLU A 219 -11.29 -2.74 -11.27
C GLU A 219 -10.50 -2.38 -12.54
N VAL A 220 -10.02 -1.14 -12.63
CA VAL A 220 -9.22 -0.62 -13.75
C VAL A 220 -8.01 0.15 -13.23
N LEU A 221 -6.94 0.22 -14.04
CA LEU A 221 -5.85 1.15 -13.84
C LEU A 221 -6.20 2.44 -14.62
N PRO A 222 -6.30 3.60 -13.94
CA PRO A 222 -6.61 4.86 -14.58
C PRO A 222 -5.43 5.37 -15.43
N ASP A 223 -5.72 6.31 -16.33
CA ASP A 223 -4.70 7.20 -16.84
C ASP A 223 -4.22 8.10 -15.71
N VAL A 224 -2.93 8.37 -15.64
CA VAL A 224 -2.33 9.22 -14.61
C VAL A 224 -1.57 10.36 -15.27
N TYR A 225 -1.81 11.57 -14.77
CA TYR A 225 -1.12 12.79 -15.22
C TYR A 225 -0.49 13.47 -14.01
N TYR A 226 0.80 13.73 -14.08
CA TYR A 226 1.53 14.51 -13.08
C TYR A 226 1.64 15.94 -13.54
N ILE A 227 1.15 16.87 -12.72
CA ILE A 227 1.02 18.29 -13.07
C ILE A 227 1.89 19.12 -12.11
N GLN A 228 2.60 20.11 -12.68
CA GLN A 228 3.29 21.12 -11.88
C GLN A 228 2.26 22.20 -11.45
N PRO A 229 2.03 22.39 -10.12
CA PRO A 229 0.95 23.23 -9.64
C PRO A 229 0.99 24.69 -10.11
N GLU A 230 2.19 25.29 -10.11
CA GLU A 230 2.36 26.74 -10.39
C GLU A 230 2.14 27.09 -11.86
N THR A 231 2.44 26.17 -12.76
CA THR A 231 2.43 26.42 -14.22
C THR A 231 1.30 25.69 -14.94
N GLY A 232 0.69 24.68 -14.31
CA GLY A 232 -0.27 23.78 -14.96
C GLY A 232 0.36 22.88 -16.04
N ILE A 233 1.70 22.84 -16.12
CA ILE A 233 2.40 22.02 -17.11
C ILE A 233 2.29 20.55 -16.74
N VAL A 234 1.94 19.72 -17.70
CA VAL A 234 1.96 18.25 -17.57
C VAL A 234 3.40 17.79 -17.62
N LEU A 235 3.89 17.26 -16.50
CA LEU A 235 5.26 16.75 -16.38
C LEU A 235 5.39 15.35 -16.99
N GLU A 236 4.40 14.50 -16.73
CA GLU A 236 4.41 13.11 -17.14
C GLU A 236 2.98 12.61 -17.36
N ARG A 237 2.82 11.63 -18.27
CA ARG A 237 1.52 10.98 -18.57
C ARG A 237 1.72 9.48 -18.64
N HIS A 238 0.86 8.73 -17.94
CA HIS A 238 0.82 7.28 -18.01
C HIS A 238 -0.53 6.81 -18.51
N LEU A 239 -0.52 6.05 -19.58
CA LEU A 239 -1.73 5.42 -20.11
C LEU A 239 -2.14 4.25 -19.18
N GLY A 240 -3.36 4.30 -18.67
CA GLY A 240 -3.93 3.26 -17.83
C GLY A 240 -4.40 2.04 -18.61
N ASN A 241 -4.72 0.97 -17.89
CA ASN A 241 -5.36 -0.21 -18.46
C ASN A 241 -6.86 -0.20 -18.13
N LYS A 242 -7.66 0.44 -18.99
CA LYS A 242 -9.10 0.72 -18.80
C LYS A 242 -9.94 -0.26 -19.60
N ILE A 243 -10.04 -1.50 -19.14
CA ILE A 243 -10.77 -2.55 -19.85
C ILE A 243 -12.28 -2.50 -19.65
N LEU A 244 -12.74 -1.80 -18.60
CA LEU A 244 -14.11 -1.76 -18.13
C LEU A 244 -14.56 -0.32 -17.92
N ALA A 245 -15.81 -0.03 -18.27
CA ALA A 245 -16.48 1.23 -17.95
C ALA A 245 -17.91 0.97 -17.43
N TYR A 246 -18.35 1.80 -16.49
CA TYR A 246 -19.72 1.75 -15.97
C TYR A 246 -20.57 2.86 -16.59
N ARG A 247 -21.81 2.51 -16.91
CA ARG A 247 -22.85 3.43 -17.39
C ARG A 247 -24.18 3.11 -16.71
N LEU A 248 -25.08 4.06 -16.74
CA LEU A 248 -26.46 3.87 -16.34
C LEU A 248 -27.27 3.33 -17.53
N ASP A 249 -28.28 2.51 -17.24
CA ASP A 249 -29.21 2.00 -18.23
C ASP A 249 -30.10 3.15 -18.75
N ASP A 250 -29.79 3.66 -19.92
CA ASP A 250 -30.55 4.72 -20.60
C ASP A 250 -31.63 4.15 -21.54
N GLY A 251 -31.79 2.82 -21.55
CA GLY A 251 -32.77 2.13 -22.41
C GLY A 251 -32.32 1.99 -23.86
N THR A 252 -31.09 2.41 -24.19
CA THR A 252 -30.53 2.15 -25.54
C THR A 252 -30.17 0.68 -25.65
N THR A 253 -30.77 0.01 -26.62
CA THR A 253 -30.53 -1.43 -26.83
C THR A 253 -29.14 -1.68 -27.41
N ALA A 254 -28.58 -2.86 -27.14
CA ALA A 254 -27.30 -3.32 -27.68
C ALA A 254 -27.24 -3.28 -29.23
N ALA A 255 -28.39 -3.15 -29.89
CA ALA A 255 -28.50 -3.00 -31.32
C ALA A 255 -28.05 -1.60 -31.84
N GLU A 256 -28.10 -0.55 -31.01
CA GLU A 256 -27.72 0.81 -31.38
C GLU A 256 -26.23 1.11 -31.12
N GLN A 257 -25.59 0.29 -30.28
CA GLN A 257 -24.13 0.35 -30.04
C GLN A 257 -23.53 -1.07 -30.04
N PRO A 258 -23.39 -1.72 -31.20
CA PRO A 258 -22.98 -3.12 -31.32
C PRO A 258 -21.56 -3.44 -30.85
N GLN A 259 -20.79 -2.43 -30.45
CA GLN A 259 -19.39 -2.57 -30.00
C GLN A 259 -19.20 -2.72 -28.48
N LEU A 260 -20.26 -2.55 -27.67
CA LEU A 260 -20.20 -2.62 -26.23
C LEU A 260 -20.89 -3.90 -25.74
N GLN A 261 -20.09 -4.86 -25.25
CA GLN A 261 -20.63 -6.05 -24.59
C GLN A 261 -20.89 -5.74 -23.11
N SER A 262 -22.17 -5.81 -22.69
CA SER A 262 -22.55 -5.75 -21.27
C SER A 262 -22.12 -7.04 -20.57
N VAL A 263 -21.44 -6.92 -19.45
CA VAL A 263 -20.90 -8.08 -18.69
C VAL A 263 -21.68 -8.34 -17.43
N ILE A 264 -22.14 -7.30 -16.76
CA ILE A 264 -22.87 -7.37 -15.49
C ILE A 264 -23.91 -6.28 -15.47
N THR A 265 -25.16 -6.64 -15.29
CA THR A 265 -26.27 -5.72 -14.98
C THR A 265 -26.67 -5.93 -13.52
N ASP A 266 -26.62 -4.86 -12.72
CA ASP A 266 -27.25 -4.86 -11.40
C ASP A 266 -28.64 -4.24 -11.54
N GLU A 267 -29.64 -5.09 -11.71
CA GLU A 267 -31.04 -4.68 -11.93
C GLU A 267 -31.57 -3.73 -10.84
N ASN A 268 -31.02 -3.79 -9.65
CA ASN A 268 -31.46 -2.94 -8.53
C ASN A 268 -30.80 -1.55 -8.51
N THR A 269 -29.72 -1.35 -9.25
CA THR A 269 -28.96 -0.09 -9.23
C THR A 269 -29.00 0.64 -10.57
N GLY A 270 -29.41 -0.04 -11.63
CA GLY A 270 -29.36 0.48 -12.99
C GLY A 270 -27.95 0.70 -13.55
N LEU A 271 -26.93 0.17 -12.89
CA LEU A 271 -25.56 0.20 -13.37
C LEU A 271 -25.28 -0.97 -14.32
N ILE A 272 -24.71 -0.65 -15.48
CA ILE A 272 -24.25 -1.62 -16.45
C ILE A 272 -22.75 -1.50 -16.62
N ALA A 273 -22.04 -2.61 -16.43
CA ALA A 273 -20.62 -2.71 -16.72
C ALA A 273 -20.41 -3.14 -18.17
N HIS A 274 -19.66 -2.36 -18.92
CA HIS A 274 -19.31 -2.61 -20.30
C HIS A 274 -17.83 -2.86 -20.45
N LEU A 275 -17.49 -3.87 -21.24
CA LEU A 275 -16.12 -4.07 -21.69
C LEU A 275 -15.81 -3.08 -22.82
N LEU A 276 -14.72 -2.35 -22.68
CA LEU A 276 -14.29 -1.43 -23.73
C LEU A 276 -13.59 -2.16 -24.86
N PRO A 277 -13.88 -1.79 -26.13
CA PRO A 277 -13.09 -2.23 -27.28
C PRO A 277 -11.60 -1.86 -27.14
N GLU A 278 -10.73 -2.49 -27.93
CA GLU A 278 -9.27 -2.24 -27.85
C GLU A 278 -8.87 -0.79 -28.13
N GLU A 279 -9.54 -0.10 -29.06
CA GLU A 279 -9.22 1.26 -29.44
C GLU A 279 -9.37 2.27 -28.28
N PRO A 280 -10.52 2.33 -27.55
CA PRO A 280 -10.64 3.19 -26.37
C PRO A 280 -9.68 2.81 -25.24
N GLN A 281 -9.27 1.54 -25.12
CA GLN A 281 -8.29 1.12 -24.11
C GLN A 281 -6.91 1.74 -24.34
N LYS A 282 -6.54 1.97 -25.61
CA LYS A 282 -5.25 2.55 -26.05
C LYS A 282 -5.26 4.08 -26.10
N GLN A 283 -6.38 4.72 -25.77
CA GLN A 283 -6.53 6.18 -25.78
C GLN A 283 -6.66 6.71 -24.36
N TYR A 284 -6.18 7.92 -24.14
CA TYR A 284 -6.41 8.63 -22.88
C TYR A 284 -7.89 9.00 -22.73
N ALA A 285 -8.45 8.77 -21.53
CA ALA A 285 -9.84 9.10 -21.24
C ALA A 285 -10.11 10.61 -21.18
N LEU A 286 -9.06 11.43 -20.97
CA LEU A 286 -9.11 12.87 -21.03
C LEU A 286 -8.44 13.40 -22.31
N PRO A 287 -9.21 13.89 -23.29
CA PRO A 287 -8.68 14.71 -24.36
C PRO A 287 -8.03 15.99 -23.80
N GLU A 288 -7.05 16.54 -24.54
CA GLU A 288 -6.29 17.72 -24.10
C GLU A 288 -7.16 18.90 -23.60
N PRO A 289 -8.26 19.29 -24.29
CA PRO A 289 -9.13 20.38 -23.80
C PRO A 289 -9.76 20.07 -22.44
N SER A 290 -10.19 18.82 -22.20
CA SER A 290 -10.79 18.39 -20.94
C SER A 290 -9.74 18.32 -19.81
N LEU A 291 -8.53 17.87 -20.12
CA LEU A 291 -7.42 17.87 -19.16
C LEU A 291 -7.10 19.29 -18.70
N GLN A 292 -7.05 20.25 -19.61
CA GLN A 292 -6.83 21.67 -19.28
C GLN A 292 -7.98 22.25 -18.43
N GLN A 293 -9.22 21.82 -18.64
CA GLN A 293 -10.34 22.22 -17.77
C GLN A 293 -10.17 21.69 -16.34
N VAL A 294 -9.75 20.43 -16.17
CA VAL A 294 -9.49 19.85 -14.85
C VAL A 294 -8.34 20.58 -14.16
N ILE A 295 -7.27 20.92 -14.88
CA ILE A 295 -6.14 21.69 -14.34
C ILE A 295 -6.59 23.09 -13.92
N ALA A 296 -7.37 23.79 -14.76
CA ALA A 296 -7.90 25.11 -14.44
C ALA A 296 -8.81 25.08 -13.19
N LEU A 297 -9.67 24.06 -13.09
CA LEU A 297 -10.48 23.83 -11.91
C LEU A 297 -9.63 23.63 -10.66
N GLY A 298 -8.57 22.83 -10.75
CA GLY A 298 -7.62 22.62 -9.66
C GLY A 298 -6.98 23.92 -9.17
N ASN A 299 -6.52 24.76 -10.09
CA ASN A 299 -5.94 26.08 -9.77
C ASN A 299 -6.92 26.99 -9.03
N GLN A 300 -8.17 26.98 -9.42
CA GLN A 300 -9.22 27.74 -8.71
C GLN A 300 -9.49 27.18 -7.32
N LEU A 301 -9.56 25.86 -7.16
CA LEU A 301 -9.84 25.20 -5.90
C LEU A 301 -8.75 25.39 -4.83
N VAL A 302 -7.50 25.64 -5.24
CA VAL A 302 -6.39 25.95 -4.30
C VAL A 302 -6.73 27.15 -3.42
N SER A 303 -7.38 28.18 -3.97
CA SER A 303 -7.76 29.37 -3.20
C SER A 303 -8.81 29.08 -2.12
N GLU A 304 -9.67 28.07 -2.32
CA GLU A 304 -10.78 27.73 -1.42
C GLU A 304 -10.42 26.60 -0.44
N LEU A 305 -9.69 25.61 -0.90
CA LEU A 305 -9.42 24.38 -0.16
C LEU A 305 -7.96 24.30 0.35
N GLY A 306 -7.11 25.25 -0.03
CA GLY A 306 -5.69 25.23 0.27
C GLY A 306 -4.90 24.28 -0.64
N ASN A 307 -3.63 24.04 -0.34
CA ASN A 307 -2.71 23.29 -1.19
C ASN A 307 -2.82 21.75 -1.06
N SER A 308 -3.76 21.24 -0.27
CA SER A 308 -3.93 19.79 -0.09
C SER A 308 -5.41 19.42 -0.08
N PHE A 309 -5.85 18.80 -1.16
CA PHE A 309 -7.23 18.32 -1.31
C PHE A 309 -7.29 17.18 -2.35
N THR A 310 -8.36 16.42 -2.28
CA THR A 310 -8.73 15.46 -3.33
C THR A 310 -10.15 15.76 -3.78
N VAL A 311 -10.36 15.91 -5.08
CA VAL A 311 -11.66 16.14 -5.69
C VAL A 311 -11.94 15.03 -6.68
N GLN A 312 -13.11 14.43 -6.59
CA GLN A 312 -13.62 13.55 -7.64
C GLN A 312 -14.44 14.40 -8.62
N TRP A 313 -14.25 14.12 -9.89
CA TRP A 313 -14.89 14.84 -10.98
C TRP A 313 -15.48 13.87 -12.00
N SER A 314 -16.49 14.32 -12.72
CA SER A 314 -17.03 13.66 -13.90
C SER A 314 -17.23 14.66 -15.03
N ILE A 315 -17.14 14.18 -16.28
CA ILE A 315 -17.40 14.94 -17.48
C ILE A 315 -18.60 14.30 -18.20
N SER A 316 -19.67 15.04 -18.32
CA SER A 316 -20.86 14.62 -19.05
C SER A 316 -20.93 15.32 -20.43
N ALA A 317 -21.60 14.68 -21.40
CA ALA A 317 -21.94 15.30 -22.66
C ALA A 317 -23.32 15.96 -22.50
N ALA A 318 -23.35 17.28 -22.35
CA ALA A 318 -24.58 18.05 -22.44
C ALA A 318 -24.49 18.96 -23.67
N ASP A 319 -25.42 18.86 -24.60
CA ASP A 319 -25.59 19.74 -25.77
C ASP A 319 -24.31 20.06 -26.55
N SER A 320 -23.48 19.07 -26.84
CA SER A 320 -22.20 19.20 -27.57
C SER A 320 -21.06 19.91 -26.82
N VAL A 321 -21.23 20.25 -25.56
CA VAL A 321 -20.18 20.85 -24.72
C VAL A 321 -19.89 19.92 -23.54
N SER A 322 -18.63 19.54 -23.39
CA SER A 322 -18.16 18.76 -22.25
C SER A 322 -18.22 19.63 -20.99
N GLN A 323 -19.06 19.26 -20.02
CA GLN A 323 -19.18 19.95 -18.73
C GLN A 323 -18.52 19.12 -17.64
N ILE A 324 -17.58 19.75 -16.95
CA ILE A 324 -16.97 19.16 -15.77
C ILE A 324 -17.84 19.43 -14.55
N GLN A 325 -18.02 18.42 -13.70
CA GLN A 325 -18.78 18.50 -12.47
C GLN A 325 -17.99 17.86 -11.32
N ILE A 326 -18.00 18.52 -10.16
CA ILE A 326 -17.40 17.99 -8.95
C ILE A 326 -18.44 17.11 -8.26
N THR A 327 -18.07 15.86 -8.00
CA THR A 327 -18.94 14.85 -7.38
C THR A 327 -18.58 14.61 -5.91
N GLU A 328 -17.31 14.78 -5.53
CA GLU A 328 -16.84 14.57 -4.15
C GLU A 328 -15.66 15.49 -3.85
N VAL A 329 -15.58 15.97 -2.61
CA VAL A 329 -14.45 16.72 -2.07
C VAL A 329 -13.98 16.07 -0.79
N ASN A 330 -12.72 15.75 -0.72
CA ASN A 330 -12.04 15.33 0.50
C ASN A 330 -10.89 16.31 0.75
N THR A 331 -11.00 17.08 1.79
CA THR A 331 -9.87 17.83 2.32
C THR A 331 -9.30 16.99 3.46
N PRO A 332 -8.00 16.70 3.50
CA PRO A 332 -7.42 16.27 4.75
C PRO A 332 -7.77 17.37 5.74
N LEU A 333 -8.41 17.01 6.86
CA LEU A 333 -8.66 17.96 7.94
C LEU A 333 -7.38 18.77 8.11
N SER A 334 -7.45 20.06 7.84
CA SER A 334 -6.30 20.93 7.94
C SER A 334 -5.79 20.81 9.35
N ALA A 335 -4.79 19.95 9.49
CA ALA A 335 -3.88 20.02 10.58
C ALA A 335 -3.37 21.45 10.56
N ILE A 336 -3.63 22.17 11.60
CA ILE A 336 -2.93 23.34 12.10
C ILE A 336 -2.11 24.09 11.01
N PRO A 337 -2.55 25.26 10.57
CA PRO A 337 -1.81 26.07 9.58
C PRO A 337 -0.40 26.36 10.12
N ASN A 338 0.62 26.17 9.30
CA ASN A 338 2.03 26.55 9.49
C ASN A 338 2.91 25.62 10.33
N LEU A 339 2.87 24.30 10.12
CA LEU A 339 3.80 23.39 10.84
C LEU A 339 4.67 22.50 9.95
N GLN A 340 4.52 22.53 8.63
CA GLN A 340 5.40 21.75 7.75
C GLN A 340 6.81 22.33 7.80
N LEU A 341 7.76 21.54 8.27
CA LEU A 341 9.16 21.95 8.34
C LEU A 341 9.93 21.49 7.11
N ILE A 342 9.82 20.22 6.74
CA ILE A 342 10.64 19.60 5.69
C ILE A 342 9.83 18.51 4.98
N LYS A 343 10.06 18.38 3.69
CA LYS A 343 9.53 17.32 2.83
C LYS A 343 10.64 16.46 2.27
N GLY A 344 10.41 15.14 2.27
CA GLY A 344 11.26 14.13 1.68
C GLY A 344 10.42 13.04 1.00
N LEU A 345 10.99 11.87 0.86
CA LEU A 345 10.27 10.68 0.37
C LEU A 345 9.84 9.84 1.58
N GLY A 346 8.59 9.45 1.64
CA GLY A 346 8.08 8.50 2.63
C GLY A 346 8.69 7.12 2.39
N ALA A 347 9.52 6.66 3.30
CA ALA A 347 10.28 5.42 3.11
C ALA A 347 9.72 4.23 3.90
N ALA A 348 9.12 4.49 5.05
CA ALA A 348 8.41 3.50 5.85
C ALA A 348 7.18 4.16 6.48
N THR A 349 6.06 3.45 6.45
CA THR A 349 4.74 3.96 6.83
C THR A 349 4.62 4.20 8.34
N GLY A 350 3.69 5.08 8.71
CA GLY A 350 3.35 5.39 10.10
C GLY A 350 3.62 6.83 10.49
N ARG A 351 3.10 7.19 11.66
CA ARG A 351 3.25 8.53 12.24
C ARG A 351 3.73 8.43 13.67
N VAL A 352 4.69 9.25 14.03
CA VAL A 352 5.21 9.31 15.39
C VAL A 352 5.62 10.71 15.78
N THR A 353 5.38 11.04 17.05
CA THR A 353 5.81 12.31 17.67
C THR A 353 6.84 12.01 18.75
N ALA A 354 8.01 12.63 18.64
CA ALA A 354 9.06 12.52 19.64
C ALA A 354 10.08 13.67 19.51
N SER A 355 11.02 13.74 20.45
CA SER A 355 12.12 14.70 20.40
C SER A 355 13.12 14.33 19.31
N ALA A 356 13.60 15.30 18.56
CA ALA A 356 14.66 15.14 17.57
C ALA A 356 16.02 14.90 18.22
N TYR A 357 16.81 14.01 17.62
CA TYR A 357 18.23 13.86 17.89
C TYR A 357 19.01 13.99 16.58
N VAL A 358 19.72 15.11 16.43
CA VAL A 358 20.40 15.48 15.17
C VAL A 358 21.86 15.09 15.22
N ILE A 359 22.33 14.39 14.21
CA ILE A 359 23.75 14.03 14.01
C ILE A 359 24.17 14.55 12.64
N ASN A 360 25.18 15.41 12.61
CA ASN A 360 25.71 16.03 11.38
C ASN A 360 26.87 15.26 10.75
N SER A 361 27.27 14.13 11.36
CA SER A 361 28.36 13.28 10.90
C SER A 361 27.86 11.97 10.33
N LEU A 362 28.57 11.42 9.35
CA LEU A 362 28.36 10.06 8.84
C LEU A 362 28.99 8.98 9.75
N GLN A 363 29.75 9.40 10.78
CA GLN A 363 30.36 8.46 11.73
C GLN A 363 29.28 7.95 12.70
N LYS A 364 29.35 6.65 13.01
CA LYS A 364 28.49 6.00 13.99
C LYS A 364 28.62 6.68 15.35
N PRO A 365 27.50 7.12 15.96
CA PRO A 365 27.55 7.67 17.32
C PRO A 365 27.77 6.54 18.33
N GLU A 366 28.45 6.84 19.42
CA GLU A 366 28.65 5.87 20.51
C GLU A 366 27.32 5.51 21.20
N GLN A 367 26.41 6.47 21.32
CA GLN A 367 25.11 6.29 21.96
C GLN A 367 24.03 7.15 21.28
N ILE A 368 22.80 6.62 21.24
CA ILE A 368 21.60 7.36 20.86
C ILE A 368 20.63 7.31 22.05
N PRO A 369 19.99 8.43 22.44
CA PRO A 369 18.94 8.42 23.45
C PRO A 369 17.77 7.52 23.05
N GLN A 370 17.04 7.01 24.02
CA GLN A 370 15.89 6.14 23.75
C GLN A 370 14.64 6.97 23.39
N GLY A 371 13.85 6.51 22.42
CA GLY A 371 12.58 7.12 22.07
C GLY A 371 12.69 8.40 21.25
N VAL A 372 13.77 8.60 20.51
CA VAL A 372 14.01 9.82 19.72
C VAL A 372 13.72 9.63 18.23
N ILE A 373 13.42 10.74 17.54
CA ILE A 373 13.46 10.83 16.09
C ILE A 373 14.91 11.13 15.67
N LEU A 374 15.51 10.21 14.96
CA LEU A 374 16.89 10.35 14.50
C LEU A 374 16.95 11.15 13.21
N VAL A 375 17.69 12.27 13.21
CA VAL A 375 17.87 13.13 12.03
C VAL A 375 19.35 13.13 11.63
N VAL A 376 19.65 12.56 10.45
CA VAL A 376 21.05 12.32 10.03
C VAL A 376 21.25 12.55 8.53
N PRO A 377 22.50 12.75 8.06
CA PRO A 377 22.76 12.84 6.63
C PRO A 377 22.41 11.55 5.88
N ALA A 378 22.83 10.39 6.39
CA ALA A 378 22.55 9.06 5.89
C ALA A 378 22.77 8.03 7.00
N ILE A 379 22.25 6.81 6.84
CA ILE A 379 22.45 5.69 7.77
C ILE A 379 23.31 4.64 7.09
N ALA A 380 24.39 4.26 7.75
CA ALA A 380 25.22 3.14 7.36
C ALA A 380 24.73 1.82 8.02
N PRO A 381 25.02 0.64 7.44
CA PRO A 381 24.54 -0.65 7.94
C PRO A 381 24.96 -0.96 9.39
N ASP A 382 26.11 -0.48 9.84
CA ASP A 382 26.64 -0.69 11.18
C ASP A 382 25.87 0.07 12.30
N TRP A 383 24.92 0.93 11.94
CA TRP A 383 24.04 1.63 12.89
C TRP A 383 22.87 0.78 13.38
N LEU A 384 22.63 -0.39 12.77
CA LEU A 384 21.49 -1.25 13.07
C LEU A 384 21.31 -1.53 14.59
N ALA A 385 22.43 -1.80 15.29
CA ALA A 385 22.42 -2.06 16.73
C ALA A 385 21.90 -0.89 17.58
N LEU A 386 21.89 0.34 17.05
CA LEU A 386 21.39 1.54 17.74
C LEU A 386 19.94 1.86 17.40
N MET A 387 19.41 1.28 16.31
CA MET A 387 18.07 1.60 15.78
C MET A 387 16.92 1.13 16.70
N HIS A 388 17.15 0.18 17.60
CA HIS A 388 16.14 -0.23 18.59
C HIS A 388 15.75 0.90 19.57
N LYS A 389 16.54 1.96 19.65
CA LYS A 389 16.27 3.14 20.49
C LYS A 389 15.51 4.24 19.76
N VAL A 390 15.38 4.13 18.43
CA VAL A 390 14.84 5.17 17.55
C VAL A 390 13.37 4.87 17.26
N VAL A 391 12.53 5.89 17.28
CA VAL A 391 11.09 5.76 16.99
C VAL A 391 10.69 6.28 15.61
N ALA A 392 11.53 7.12 14.97
CA ALA A 392 11.43 7.50 13.57
C ALA A 392 12.77 7.94 13.01
N ILE A 393 12.90 7.92 11.69
CA ILE A 393 14.13 8.25 10.98
C ILE A 393 13.87 9.34 9.95
N VAL A 394 14.76 10.35 9.93
CA VAL A 394 14.78 11.40 8.89
C VAL A 394 16.19 11.47 8.32
N THR A 395 16.35 11.27 7.00
CA THR A 395 17.68 11.39 6.36
C THR A 395 17.69 12.45 5.27
N VAL A 396 18.81 13.16 5.16
CA VAL A 396 19.04 14.17 4.11
C VAL A 396 19.27 13.51 2.76
N GLN A 397 19.96 12.37 2.75
CA GLN A 397 20.32 11.61 1.55
C GLN A 397 19.65 10.24 1.53
N GLY A 398 19.54 9.65 0.35
CA GLY A 398 19.04 8.30 0.14
C GLY A 398 17.77 8.26 -0.69
N GLY A 399 17.60 7.19 -1.48
CA GLY A 399 16.36 6.85 -2.21
C GLY A 399 15.55 5.79 -1.48
N LEU A 400 14.39 5.41 -2.01
CA LEU A 400 13.51 4.36 -1.46
C LEU A 400 14.18 2.97 -1.37
N THR A 401 15.31 2.80 -2.04
CA THR A 401 16.15 1.59 -2.02
C THR A 401 17.39 1.73 -1.14
N SER A 402 17.57 2.86 -0.43
CA SER A 402 18.71 3.10 0.46
C SER A 402 18.64 2.22 1.72
N HIS A 403 19.77 2.04 2.38
CA HIS A 403 19.86 1.31 3.66
C HIS A 403 18.90 1.87 4.72
N ALA A 404 18.79 3.21 4.83
CA ALA A 404 17.85 3.84 5.75
C ALA A 404 16.40 3.43 5.47
N ALA A 405 15.99 3.41 4.19
CA ALA A 405 14.65 3.05 3.77
C ALA A 405 14.35 1.56 4.03
N ILE A 406 15.29 0.69 3.68
CA ILE A 406 15.15 -0.76 3.88
C ILE A 406 15.07 -1.04 5.39
N LEU A 407 16.00 -0.49 6.16
CA LEU A 407 16.07 -0.69 7.59
C LEU A 407 14.83 -0.20 8.32
N SER A 408 14.33 0.98 7.94
CA SER A 408 13.11 1.55 8.54
C SER A 408 11.89 0.68 8.30
N ARG A 409 11.72 0.15 7.09
CA ARG A 409 10.64 -0.79 6.76
C ARG A 409 10.75 -2.09 7.53
N GLU A 410 11.95 -2.64 7.61
CA GLU A 410 12.20 -3.88 8.34
C GLU A 410 11.97 -3.75 9.85
N LEU A 411 12.31 -2.61 10.43
CA LEU A 411 12.07 -2.33 11.85
C LEU A 411 10.66 -1.81 12.14
N GLY A 412 9.87 -1.49 11.10
CA GLY A 412 8.55 -0.89 11.25
C GLY A 412 8.60 0.52 11.85
N ILE A 413 9.67 1.27 11.60
CA ILE A 413 9.91 2.62 12.11
C ILE A 413 9.54 3.63 11.02
N PRO A 414 8.61 4.58 11.25
CA PRO A 414 8.29 5.62 10.29
C PRO A 414 9.54 6.36 9.81
N ALA A 415 9.64 6.54 8.48
CA ALA A 415 10.84 7.17 7.94
C ALA A 415 10.55 8.13 6.79
N VAL A 416 11.25 9.26 6.81
CA VAL A 416 11.30 10.25 5.73
C VAL A 416 12.75 10.37 5.27
N ILE A 417 13.00 10.07 4.01
CA ILE A 417 14.34 10.11 3.42
C ILE A 417 14.42 11.19 2.34
N SER A 418 15.63 11.53 1.92
CA SER A 418 15.84 12.62 0.95
C SER A 418 15.23 13.96 1.41
N ALA A 419 15.15 14.16 2.71
CA ALA A 419 14.65 15.36 3.37
C ALA A 419 15.77 16.44 3.36
N LYS A 420 15.83 17.21 2.25
CA LYS A 420 16.88 18.22 2.08
C LYS A 420 16.97 19.17 3.27
N ASP A 421 18.18 19.45 3.68
CA ASP A 421 18.51 20.39 4.77
C ASP A 421 17.95 20.01 6.16
N ALA A 422 17.44 18.78 6.34
CA ALA A 422 16.86 18.33 7.61
C ALA A 422 17.83 18.52 8.80
N THR A 423 19.09 18.15 8.64
CA THR A 423 20.13 18.30 9.69
C THR A 423 20.54 19.75 9.98
N VAL A 424 20.20 20.68 9.09
CA VAL A 424 20.46 22.12 9.26
C VAL A 424 19.24 22.82 9.88
N LEU A 425 18.06 22.41 9.47
CA LEU A 425 16.80 23.04 9.86
C LEU A 425 16.27 22.54 11.21
N ILE A 426 16.54 21.29 11.58
CA ILE A 426 16.09 20.67 12.82
C ILE A 426 17.19 20.77 13.87
N GLN A 427 16.82 21.07 15.12
CA GLN A 427 17.75 21.09 16.27
C GLN A 427 17.43 19.92 17.22
N THR A 428 18.48 19.38 17.85
CA THR A 428 18.30 18.35 18.88
C THR A 428 17.44 18.87 20.03
N GLY A 429 16.44 18.09 20.44
CA GLY A 429 15.49 18.43 21.49
C GLY A 429 14.16 19.00 20.96
N GLU A 430 14.06 19.41 19.70
CA GLU A 430 12.80 19.86 19.11
C GLU A 430 11.76 18.74 19.06
N GLN A 431 10.51 19.03 19.40
CA GLN A 431 9.40 18.10 19.24
C GLN A 431 8.96 18.07 17.77
N LEU A 432 9.04 16.91 17.17
CA LEU A 432 8.67 16.69 15.77
C LEU A 432 7.57 15.65 15.66
N LEU A 433 6.73 15.80 14.63
CA LEU A 433 5.89 14.75 14.08
C LEU A 433 6.49 14.30 12.76
N VAL A 434 6.82 13.03 12.64
CA VAL A 434 7.25 12.40 11.38
C VAL A 434 6.06 11.62 10.80
N ASP A 435 5.71 11.93 9.55
CA ASP A 435 4.70 11.23 8.77
C ASP A 435 5.38 10.47 7.63
N GLY A 436 5.65 9.20 7.87
CA GLY A 436 6.31 8.32 6.90
C GLY A 436 5.44 7.95 5.71
N ASP A 437 4.10 8.07 5.82
CA ASP A 437 3.18 7.82 4.71
C ASP A 437 3.24 8.94 3.67
N ARG A 438 3.41 10.19 4.15
CA ARG A 438 3.44 11.38 3.30
C ARG A 438 4.84 11.88 2.96
N GLY A 439 5.85 11.38 3.65
CA GLY A 439 7.22 11.89 3.54
C GLY A 439 7.37 13.31 4.11
N GLU A 440 6.72 13.60 5.22
CA GLU A 440 6.62 14.95 5.79
C GLU A 440 7.09 14.97 7.24
N VAL A 441 7.81 16.03 7.62
CA VAL A 441 8.28 16.28 8.99
C VAL A 441 7.76 17.62 9.47
N TYR A 442 7.12 17.64 10.63
CA TYR A 442 6.47 18.80 11.20
C TYR A 442 7.09 19.16 12.55
N ARG A 443 7.33 20.46 12.79
CA ARG A 443 7.76 21.00 14.07
C ARG A 443 6.54 21.28 14.95
N LEU A 444 6.49 20.75 16.15
CA LEU A 444 5.45 21.03 17.13
C LEU A 444 5.86 22.22 18.02
N ARG A 445 5.10 23.31 18.00
CA ARG A 445 5.35 24.44 18.90
C ARG A 445 4.71 24.18 20.26
N GLU A 446 5.46 24.36 21.34
CA GLU A 446 4.91 24.52 22.68
C GLU A 446 4.04 25.79 22.71
N THR A 447 2.73 25.63 22.85
CA THR A 447 1.85 26.75 23.19
C THR A 447 2.11 27.10 24.66
N LYS A 448 2.89 28.14 24.92
CA LYS A 448 2.90 28.81 26.23
C LYS A 448 1.54 29.48 26.41
N ASN A 449 0.59 28.79 26.99
CA ASN A 449 -0.55 29.43 27.60
C ASN A 449 -0.07 30.05 28.92
N GLY A 450 -0.12 31.38 28.98
CA GLY A 450 0.15 32.10 30.21
C GLY A 450 -0.97 31.87 31.21
N ASN A 451 -0.84 30.87 32.04
CA ASN A 451 -1.34 30.72 33.40
C ASN A 451 -0.79 29.42 33.93
N GLY A 452 0.05 29.54 34.94
CA GLY A 452 0.84 28.44 35.49
C GLY A 452 -0.01 27.37 36.17
N GLU A 453 -0.34 26.35 35.44
CA GLU A 453 -0.61 25.02 35.96
C GLU A 453 0.08 24.02 35.02
N ASN A 454 1.14 23.42 35.52
CA ASN A 454 1.80 22.27 34.93
C ASN A 454 0.80 21.10 34.92
N GLN A 455 0.01 20.93 33.86
CA GLN A 455 -0.52 19.63 33.54
C GLN A 455 0.57 18.86 32.80
N GLU A 456 1.29 18.06 33.57
CA GLU A 456 2.09 16.94 33.04
C GLU A 456 1.17 16.07 32.21
N ILE A 457 1.30 16.16 30.88
CA ILE A 457 0.80 15.13 29.96
C ILE A 457 1.76 13.94 30.07
N ASN A 458 1.76 13.32 31.23
CA ASN A 458 2.31 12.01 31.48
C ASN A 458 1.22 10.96 31.16
N SER A 459 0.98 10.75 29.91
CA SER A 459 0.46 9.47 29.44
C SER A 459 1.53 8.90 28.51
N PRO A 460 2.19 7.80 28.88
CA PRO A 460 2.99 7.07 27.93
C PRO A 460 1.97 6.53 26.93
N ILE A 461 1.87 7.18 25.77
CA ILE A 461 1.35 6.50 24.60
C ILE A 461 2.39 5.42 24.35
N SER A 462 2.16 4.27 24.98
CA SER A 462 2.83 3.02 24.68
C SER A 462 2.96 2.96 23.17
N ALA A 463 4.19 2.81 22.70
CA ALA A 463 4.50 2.49 21.32
C ALA A 463 3.41 1.55 20.81
N PHE A 464 2.52 2.04 19.97
CA PHE A 464 1.59 1.19 19.26
C PHE A 464 2.43 0.34 18.31
N SER A 465 2.95 -0.74 18.85
CA SER A 465 3.25 -1.90 18.05
C SER A 465 1.95 -2.24 17.34
N SER A 466 1.88 -1.94 16.07
CA SER A 466 0.80 -2.39 15.19
C SER A 466 0.95 -3.90 15.00
N ASN A 467 0.75 -4.67 16.06
CA ASN A 467 0.71 -6.11 16.06
C ASN A 467 -0.73 -6.54 15.88
N HIS A 468 -1.24 -6.53 14.64
CA HIS A 468 -2.35 -7.42 14.31
C HIS A 468 -2.32 -7.72 12.81
N PRO A 469 -2.41 -9.00 12.42
CA PRO A 469 -2.49 -9.41 11.05
C PRO A 469 -3.84 -8.96 10.49
N LEU A 470 -3.80 -8.11 9.47
CA LEU A 470 -4.94 -7.82 8.61
C LEU A 470 -5.20 -9.04 7.72
N VAL A 471 -5.86 -10.05 8.25
CA VAL A 471 -6.44 -11.10 7.41
C VAL A 471 -7.82 -10.61 6.98
N SER A 472 -7.91 -10.08 5.78
CA SER A 472 -9.19 -9.83 5.13
C SER A 472 -9.80 -11.18 4.72
N PRO A 473 -10.98 -11.60 5.21
CA PRO A 473 -11.49 -12.96 5.00
C PRO A 473 -12.03 -13.24 3.61
N HIS A 474 -11.86 -12.35 2.67
CA HIS A 474 -12.31 -12.47 1.28
C HIS A 474 -11.27 -11.95 0.29
N LEU A 475 -9.98 -12.22 0.57
CA LEU A 475 -8.99 -12.06 -0.49
C LEU A 475 -9.32 -13.09 -1.58
N PRO A 476 -9.46 -12.68 -2.85
CA PRO A 476 -9.73 -13.61 -3.93
C PRO A 476 -8.60 -14.64 -4.01
N MET A 477 -8.93 -15.87 -4.39
CA MET A 477 -7.89 -16.89 -4.63
C MET A 477 -6.98 -16.45 -5.76
N ILE A 478 -5.69 -16.62 -5.57
CA ILE A 478 -4.65 -16.34 -6.57
C ILE A 478 -3.89 -17.62 -6.89
N ALA A 479 -3.46 -17.76 -8.14
CA ALA A 479 -2.64 -18.88 -8.61
C ALA A 479 -1.14 -18.58 -8.50
N THR A 480 -0.76 -17.32 -8.71
CA THR A 480 0.62 -16.84 -8.50
C THR A 480 0.91 -16.79 -7.00
N GLN A 481 1.94 -17.49 -6.55
CA GLN A 481 2.30 -17.52 -5.14
C GLN A 481 2.74 -16.15 -4.64
N LEU A 482 2.25 -15.75 -3.46
CA LEU A 482 2.67 -14.55 -2.77
C LEU A 482 3.56 -14.91 -1.58
N LEU A 483 4.80 -14.44 -1.62
CA LEU A 483 5.83 -14.75 -0.63
C LEU A 483 6.29 -13.48 0.11
N LEU A 484 6.97 -13.67 1.24
CA LEU A 484 7.49 -12.58 2.07
C LEU A 484 8.99 -12.37 1.89
N ASN A 485 9.42 -11.11 1.97
CA ASN A 485 10.81 -10.72 2.23
C ASN A 485 10.98 -10.46 3.73
N LEU A 486 11.85 -11.19 4.40
CA LEU A 486 12.13 -11.05 5.83
C LEU A 486 13.64 -10.99 6.10
N SER A 487 14.00 -10.39 7.24
CA SER A 487 15.40 -10.26 7.66
C SER A 487 15.57 -10.31 9.18
N GLN A 488 14.53 -10.03 9.95
CA GLN A 488 14.59 -9.89 11.40
C GLN A 488 13.59 -10.85 12.09
N PRO A 489 14.02 -11.55 13.16
CA PRO A 489 13.14 -12.43 13.94
C PRO A 489 11.93 -11.71 14.56
N SER A 490 12.07 -10.41 14.85
CA SER A 490 10.98 -9.58 15.39
C SER A 490 9.79 -9.45 14.44
N LEU A 491 10.00 -9.69 13.14
CA LEU A 491 8.93 -9.64 12.13
C LEU A 491 8.10 -10.94 12.08
N ILE A 492 8.55 -12.02 12.69
CA ILE A 492 7.90 -13.33 12.61
C ILE A 492 6.45 -13.26 13.10
N GLU A 493 6.23 -12.71 14.31
CA GLU A 493 4.90 -12.66 14.92
C GLU A 493 3.89 -11.88 14.05
N ARG A 494 4.34 -10.80 13.43
CA ARG A 494 3.51 -9.99 12.52
C ARG A 494 3.22 -10.68 11.19
N SER A 495 4.13 -11.54 10.74
CA SER A 495 4.15 -12.06 9.38
C SER A 495 3.61 -13.47 9.24
N GLN A 496 3.72 -14.31 10.27
CA GLN A 496 3.34 -15.74 10.21
C GLN A 496 1.87 -15.98 9.88
N ASN A 497 0.99 -15.03 10.24
CA ASN A 497 -0.46 -15.11 10.04
C ASN A 497 -0.94 -14.36 8.78
N LEU A 498 -0.03 -13.75 8.01
CA LEU A 498 -0.39 -13.12 6.75
C LEU A 498 -0.80 -14.17 5.70
N PRO A 499 -1.69 -13.80 4.75
CA PRO A 499 -2.16 -14.69 3.68
C PRO A 499 -1.09 -14.83 2.60
N VAL A 500 -0.04 -15.57 2.92
CA VAL A 500 1.13 -15.78 2.05
C VAL A 500 1.51 -17.25 2.00
N ASP A 501 2.15 -17.67 0.91
CA ASP A 501 2.54 -19.03 0.64
C ASP A 501 3.90 -19.42 1.26
N GLY A 502 4.61 -18.46 1.86
CA GLY A 502 5.89 -18.71 2.51
C GLY A 502 6.79 -17.47 2.56
N VAL A 503 8.07 -17.70 2.79
CA VAL A 503 9.12 -16.67 2.77
C VAL A 503 9.96 -16.86 1.50
N GLY A 504 9.90 -15.92 0.56
CA GLY A 504 10.63 -15.98 -0.71
C GLY A 504 12.04 -15.41 -0.63
N LEU A 505 12.31 -14.59 0.39
CA LEU A 505 13.64 -14.05 0.66
C LEU A 505 13.83 -13.86 2.17
N LEU A 506 14.63 -14.73 2.79
CA LEU A 506 15.18 -14.49 4.12
C LEU A 506 16.62 -13.97 3.97
N ARG A 507 16.81 -12.67 4.27
CA ARG A 507 18.13 -12.02 4.20
C ARG A 507 18.96 -12.36 5.42
N SER A 508 19.95 -13.22 5.27
CA SER A 508 20.79 -13.70 6.37
C SER A 508 21.71 -12.64 6.97
N GLU A 509 22.14 -11.67 6.18
CA GLU A 509 23.08 -10.63 6.59
C GLU A 509 22.53 -9.82 7.77
N LEU A 510 21.29 -9.31 7.63
CA LEU A 510 20.67 -8.48 8.65
C LEU A 510 20.28 -9.29 9.90
N MET A 511 19.91 -10.56 9.71
CA MET A 511 19.68 -11.48 10.82
C MET A 511 20.94 -11.67 11.67
N LEU A 512 22.11 -11.78 11.02
CA LEU A 512 23.38 -12.02 11.69
C LEU A 512 24.02 -10.78 12.30
N LEU A 513 23.83 -9.60 11.73
CA LEU A 513 24.40 -8.36 12.25
C LEU A 513 24.07 -8.13 13.73
N ASN A 514 22.85 -8.50 14.15
CA ASN A 514 22.43 -8.41 15.55
C ASN A 514 23.16 -9.40 16.48
N ILE A 515 23.58 -10.55 15.94
CA ILE A 515 24.22 -11.63 16.68
C ILE A 515 25.73 -11.35 16.84
N LEU A 516 26.32 -10.80 15.80
CA LEU A 516 27.76 -10.62 15.67
C LEU A 516 28.30 -9.42 16.45
N GLU A 517 27.45 -8.70 17.17
CA GLU A 517 27.85 -7.52 17.96
C GLU A 517 28.66 -6.50 17.13
N GLY A 518 28.36 -6.41 15.83
CA GLY A 518 29.07 -5.57 14.88
C GLY A 518 30.43 -6.12 14.42
N GLN A 519 30.79 -7.36 14.74
CA GLN A 519 32.04 -8.00 14.30
C GLN A 519 31.81 -8.83 13.03
N HIS A 520 32.85 -8.95 12.18
CA HIS A 520 32.76 -9.83 11.03
C HIS A 520 32.80 -11.32 11.47
N PRO A 521 32.03 -12.26 10.85
CA PRO A 521 32.06 -13.69 11.21
C PRO A 521 33.46 -14.29 11.20
N HIS A 522 34.34 -13.82 10.32
CA HIS A 522 35.72 -14.26 10.26
C HIS A 522 36.48 -13.98 11.58
N SER A 523 36.17 -12.87 12.25
CA SER A 523 36.75 -12.55 13.57
C SER A 523 36.34 -13.56 14.64
N TRP A 524 35.08 -14.02 14.57
CA TRP A 524 34.57 -15.07 15.45
C TRP A 524 35.26 -16.43 15.21
N LEU A 525 35.53 -16.75 13.93
CA LEU A 525 36.29 -17.94 13.58
C LEU A 525 37.73 -17.89 14.08
N LEU A 526 38.41 -16.74 13.91
CA LEU A 526 39.78 -16.53 14.38
C LEU A 526 39.89 -16.55 15.92
N SER A 527 38.86 -16.08 16.63
CA SER A 527 38.83 -16.09 18.11
C SER A 527 38.41 -17.47 18.68
N GLY A 528 38.24 -18.50 17.87
CA GLY A 528 37.84 -19.85 18.32
C GLY A 528 36.37 -20.00 18.70
N ARG A 529 35.52 -19.01 18.49
CA ARG A 529 34.09 -19.01 18.85
C ARG A 529 33.19 -19.67 17.77
N ARG A 530 33.75 -20.56 16.95
CA ARG A 530 33.02 -21.23 15.86
C ARG A 530 31.77 -21.97 16.32
N ALA A 531 31.87 -22.72 17.42
CA ALA A 531 30.75 -23.52 17.94
C ALA A 531 29.59 -22.65 18.44
N GLU A 532 29.90 -21.58 19.13
CA GLU A 532 28.95 -20.59 19.63
C GLU A 532 28.21 -19.90 18.48
N LEU A 533 28.95 -19.43 17.47
CA LEU A 533 28.34 -18.83 16.27
C LEU A 533 27.43 -19.82 15.55
N LEU A 534 27.84 -21.07 15.40
CA LEU A 534 27.03 -22.11 14.76
C LEU A 534 25.72 -22.35 15.50
N GLU A 535 25.76 -22.42 16.82
CA GLU A 535 24.57 -22.64 17.64
C GLU A 535 23.57 -21.49 17.53
N ILE A 536 24.04 -20.27 17.70
CA ILE A 536 23.21 -19.07 17.61
C ILE A 536 22.61 -18.93 16.20
N TRP A 537 23.42 -19.15 15.17
CA TRP A 537 22.98 -19.07 13.78
C TRP A 537 21.90 -20.12 13.47
N THR A 538 22.14 -21.36 13.88
CA THR A 538 21.15 -22.46 13.77
C THR A 538 19.84 -22.09 14.43
N GLN A 539 19.87 -21.58 15.68
CA GLN A 539 18.68 -21.21 16.43
C GLN A 539 17.88 -20.09 15.76
N GLN A 540 18.55 -19.10 15.17
CA GLN A 540 17.85 -18.03 14.44
C GLN A 540 17.12 -18.56 13.22
N ILE A 541 17.74 -19.42 12.43
CA ILE A 541 17.10 -20.02 11.26
C ILE A 541 15.92 -20.93 11.68
N ILE A 542 16.05 -21.67 12.79
CA ILE A 542 14.96 -22.49 13.35
C ILE A 542 13.73 -21.61 13.66
N ASN A 543 13.90 -20.42 14.17
CA ASN A 543 12.77 -19.55 14.50
C ASN A 543 11.91 -19.26 13.24
N PHE A 544 12.54 -18.95 12.11
CA PHE A 544 11.83 -18.74 10.84
C PHE A 544 11.25 -20.06 10.29
N ALA A 545 12.05 -21.13 10.24
CA ALA A 545 11.60 -22.41 9.72
C ALA A 545 10.37 -22.93 10.47
N ARG A 546 10.37 -22.84 11.81
CA ARG A 546 9.27 -23.23 12.68
C ARG A 546 8.01 -22.40 12.46
N ALA A 547 8.14 -21.07 12.38
CA ALA A 547 7.01 -20.16 12.25
C ALA A 547 6.26 -20.31 10.92
N PHE A 548 6.97 -20.71 9.86
CA PHE A 548 6.40 -20.86 8.53
C PHE A 548 6.13 -22.30 8.10
N THR A 549 6.51 -23.32 8.91
CA THR A 549 6.21 -24.73 8.59
C THR A 549 4.69 -24.94 8.40
N PRO A 550 4.24 -25.65 7.31
CA PRO A 550 5.02 -26.33 6.26
C PRO A 550 5.41 -25.45 5.05
N ARG A 551 5.06 -24.15 5.08
CA ARG A 551 5.35 -23.20 3.99
C ARG A 551 6.85 -23.03 3.78
N PRO A 552 7.34 -22.89 2.53
CA PRO A 552 8.76 -22.80 2.23
C PRO A 552 9.40 -21.52 2.78
N VAL A 553 10.67 -21.63 3.17
CA VAL A 553 11.53 -20.51 3.55
C VAL A 553 12.79 -20.55 2.68
N PHE A 554 12.92 -19.57 1.78
CA PHE A 554 14.11 -19.42 0.94
C PHE A 554 15.15 -18.60 1.70
N TYR A 555 16.12 -19.30 2.24
CA TYR A 555 17.25 -18.73 2.95
C TYR A 555 18.30 -18.28 1.92
N ARG A 556 18.54 -16.97 1.83
CA ARG A 556 19.61 -16.43 1.01
C ARG A 556 20.94 -16.54 1.78
N SER A 557 21.92 -17.23 1.21
CA SER A 557 23.27 -17.25 1.78
C SER A 557 23.89 -15.87 1.81
N LEU A 558 24.87 -15.68 2.70
CA LEU A 558 25.48 -14.37 3.00
C LEU A 558 26.01 -13.66 1.75
N ASP A 559 25.61 -12.44 1.53
CA ASP A 559 26.10 -11.56 0.47
C ASP A 559 26.66 -10.25 1.09
N TRP A 560 27.79 -10.36 1.76
CA TRP A 560 28.39 -9.20 2.42
C TRP A 560 29.22 -8.39 1.45
N ARG A 561 29.05 -7.07 1.57
CA ARG A 561 29.89 -6.10 0.87
C ARG A 561 31.01 -5.66 1.81
N PHE A 562 32.23 -5.64 1.33
CA PHE A 562 33.42 -5.27 2.13
C PHE A 562 33.31 -3.91 2.88
N PRO A 563 32.59 -2.87 2.38
CA PRO A 563 32.43 -1.61 3.10
C PRO A 563 31.64 -1.71 4.41
N GLU A 564 30.77 -2.72 4.53
CA GLU A 564 29.89 -2.89 5.70
C GLU A 564 30.68 -3.18 6.99
N PHE A 565 31.95 -3.60 6.86
CA PHE A 565 32.84 -3.94 8.00
C PHE A 565 34.18 -3.22 8.01
N SER A 566 34.51 -2.37 7.04
CA SER A 566 35.80 -1.67 6.99
C SER A 566 35.99 -0.66 8.12
N SER A 567 34.90 -0.22 8.76
CA SER A 567 34.94 0.63 9.97
C SER A 567 35.36 -0.15 11.23
N LEU A 568 35.34 -1.48 11.20
CA LEU A 568 35.58 -2.35 12.35
C LEU A 568 36.99 -3.00 12.36
N THR A 569 37.70 -2.95 11.24
CA THR A 569 39.09 -3.42 11.14
C THR A 569 40.01 -2.24 10.87
N HIS A 570 40.97 -2.01 11.77
CA HIS A 570 42.02 -0.97 11.66
C HIS A 570 43.01 -1.25 10.50
N THR A 571 42.63 -1.96 9.46
CA THR A 571 43.47 -2.27 8.30
C THR A 571 43.10 -1.38 7.13
N SER A 572 44.02 -0.47 6.84
CA SER A 572 44.24 0.41 5.67
C SER A 572 43.01 0.91 4.87
N PRO A 573 42.84 2.24 4.75
CA PRO A 573 41.72 2.86 4.01
C PRO A 573 41.91 2.89 2.48
N SER A 574 42.56 1.91 1.85
CA SER A 574 43.01 2.03 0.47
C SER A 574 42.30 1.12 -0.55
N ALA A 575 41.24 0.40 -0.17
CA ALA A 575 40.44 -0.33 -1.18
C ALA A 575 39.27 0.56 -1.65
N PRO A 576 39.16 0.89 -2.95
CA PRO A 576 38.01 1.64 -3.45
C PRO A 576 36.72 0.84 -3.23
N HIS A 577 35.67 1.52 -2.76
CA HIS A 577 34.32 0.97 -2.63
C HIS A 577 33.84 0.48 -4.01
N SER A 578 33.99 -0.80 -4.31
CA SER A 578 33.52 -1.37 -5.58
C SER A 578 32.31 -2.24 -5.37
N ILE A 579 31.20 -1.86 -5.99
CA ILE A 579 29.97 -2.66 -6.09
C ILE A 579 30.26 -4.03 -6.76
N LEU A 580 31.28 -4.07 -7.61
CA LEU A 580 31.72 -5.23 -8.39
C LEU A 580 32.78 -6.08 -7.67
N GLY A 581 33.03 -5.82 -6.40
CA GLY A 581 34.09 -6.45 -5.62
C GLY A 581 33.82 -7.91 -5.22
N ASP A 582 34.55 -8.34 -4.19
CA ASP A 582 34.43 -9.69 -3.60
C ASP A 582 33.12 -9.80 -2.80
N ARG A 583 32.08 -10.41 -3.41
CA ARG A 583 30.76 -10.67 -2.84
C ARG A 583 30.08 -11.86 -3.49
N GLY A 584 28.99 -12.32 -2.87
CA GLY A 584 28.18 -13.43 -3.35
C GLY A 584 28.97 -14.73 -3.48
N THR A 585 28.66 -15.54 -4.47
CA THR A 585 29.27 -16.86 -4.66
C THR A 585 30.78 -16.83 -4.88
N PHE A 586 31.34 -15.73 -5.39
CA PHE A 586 32.80 -15.61 -5.54
C PHE A 586 33.51 -15.59 -4.18
N SER A 587 32.93 -14.94 -3.17
CA SER A 587 33.52 -14.93 -1.82
C SER A 587 33.55 -16.33 -1.19
N TYR A 588 32.60 -17.21 -1.55
CA TYR A 588 32.59 -18.59 -1.06
C TYR A 588 33.68 -19.45 -1.74
N VAL A 589 33.97 -19.15 -3.01
CA VAL A 589 35.11 -19.82 -3.73
C VAL A 589 36.45 -19.34 -3.14
N SER A 590 36.58 -18.04 -2.88
CA SER A 590 37.82 -17.46 -2.35
C SER A 590 38.09 -17.86 -0.90
N ASN A 591 37.04 -17.90 -0.06
CA ASN A 591 37.14 -18.28 1.37
C ASN A 591 35.92 -19.08 1.81
N PRO A 592 35.93 -20.42 1.65
CA PRO A 592 34.79 -21.28 1.89
C PRO A 592 34.38 -21.46 3.37
N ALA A 593 35.25 -21.08 4.32
CA ALA A 593 35.05 -21.41 5.74
C ALA A 593 33.75 -20.89 6.35
N ILE A 594 33.31 -19.67 5.96
CA ILE A 594 32.05 -19.07 6.43
C ILE A 594 30.88 -19.77 5.76
N PHE A 595 30.96 -20.02 4.45
CA PHE A 595 29.91 -20.73 3.72
C PHE A 595 29.71 -22.15 4.24
N GLU A 596 30.79 -22.88 4.53
CA GLU A 596 30.70 -24.21 5.16
C GLU A 596 30.07 -24.18 6.55
N LEU A 597 30.32 -23.13 7.33
CA LEU A 597 29.67 -22.95 8.63
C LEU A 597 28.15 -22.68 8.44
N GLU A 598 27.79 -21.85 7.50
CA GLU A 598 26.42 -21.54 7.11
C GLU A 598 25.67 -22.80 6.66
N LEU A 599 26.25 -23.59 5.77
CA LEU A 599 25.68 -24.87 5.34
C LEU A 599 25.51 -25.85 6.51
N THR A 600 26.46 -25.84 7.47
CA THR A 600 26.36 -26.65 8.69
C THR A 600 25.17 -26.21 9.56
N ALA A 601 24.92 -24.90 9.68
CA ALA A 601 23.75 -24.40 10.38
C ALA A 601 22.45 -24.85 9.70
N LEU A 602 22.35 -24.76 8.38
CA LEU A 602 21.19 -25.23 7.61
C LEU A 602 20.95 -26.74 7.79
N LEU A 603 22.03 -27.55 7.79
CA LEU A 603 21.94 -28.99 8.05
C LEU A 603 21.41 -29.28 9.48
N ASN A 604 21.85 -28.51 10.48
CA ASN A 604 21.37 -28.66 11.84
C ASN A 604 19.88 -28.34 11.95
N VAL A 605 19.38 -27.35 11.21
CA VAL A 605 17.94 -27.03 11.14
C VAL A 605 17.16 -28.19 10.51
N GLN A 606 17.66 -28.80 9.44
CA GLN A 606 17.05 -30.01 8.87
C GLN A 606 17.05 -31.20 9.86
N LYS A 607 18.15 -31.42 10.56
CA LYS A 607 18.25 -32.46 11.63
C LYS A 607 17.30 -32.20 12.80
N ALA A 608 16.96 -30.93 13.08
CA ALA A 608 15.95 -30.56 14.06
C ALA A 608 14.50 -30.80 13.59
N GLY A 609 14.31 -31.33 12.37
CA GLY A 609 13.01 -31.73 11.82
C GLY A 609 12.34 -30.70 10.89
N TYR A 610 13.00 -29.60 10.56
CA TYR A 610 12.45 -28.58 9.66
C TYR A 610 12.90 -28.81 8.22
N SER A 611 12.02 -29.35 7.39
CA SER A 611 12.28 -29.68 5.97
C SER A 611 11.89 -28.58 4.98
N ASN A 612 11.33 -27.49 5.47
CA ASN A 612 10.80 -26.40 4.63
C ASN A 612 11.83 -25.36 4.19
N LEU A 613 13.11 -25.54 4.54
CA LEU A 613 14.20 -24.67 4.10
C LEU A 613 14.63 -24.96 2.67
N ARG A 614 14.90 -23.89 1.91
CA ARG A 614 15.50 -23.88 0.59
C ARG A 614 16.66 -22.90 0.57
N LEU A 615 17.69 -23.17 -0.23
CA LEU A 615 18.87 -22.31 -0.30
C LEU A 615 18.84 -21.47 -1.58
N LEU A 616 19.03 -20.15 -1.44
CA LEU A 616 19.10 -19.18 -2.50
C LEU A 616 20.50 -18.56 -2.53
N LEU A 617 21.25 -18.79 -3.62
CA LEU A 617 22.61 -18.26 -3.78
C LEU A 617 22.59 -16.87 -4.42
N PRO A 618 23.16 -15.83 -3.76
CA PRO A 618 23.20 -14.47 -4.26
C PRO A 618 24.34 -14.24 -5.24
N PHE A 619 24.18 -13.28 -6.11
CA PHE A 619 25.19 -12.69 -6.98
C PHE A 619 26.07 -13.70 -7.72
N VAL A 620 25.42 -14.69 -8.36
CA VAL A 620 26.09 -15.75 -9.11
C VAL A 620 26.51 -15.22 -10.48
N ARG A 621 27.81 -15.18 -10.76
CA ARG A 621 28.36 -14.60 -12.00
C ARG A 621 28.53 -15.58 -13.12
N ASN A 622 28.88 -16.83 -12.80
CA ASN A 622 29.14 -17.88 -13.77
C ASN A 622 28.79 -19.26 -13.22
N VAL A 623 28.72 -20.23 -14.14
CA VAL A 623 28.31 -21.63 -13.84
C VAL A 623 29.32 -22.32 -12.92
N ALA A 624 30.63 -21.99 -13.02
CA ALA A 624 31.65 -22.58 -12.17
C ALA A 624 31.49 -22.26 -10.70
N GLU A 625 31.15 -20.98 -10.37
CA GLU A 625 30.82 -20.57 -8.99
C GLU A 625 29.62 -21.34 -8.44
N PHE A 626 28.55 -21.49 -9.24
CA PHE A 626 27.38 -22.29 -8.86
C PHE A 626 27.76 -23.76 -8.63
N THR A 627 28.52 -24.37 -9.53
CA THR A 627 28.94 -25.77 -9.44
C THR A 627 29.76 -26.02 -8.17
N PHE A 628 30.66 -25.09 -7.81
CA PHE A 628 31.41 -25.15 -6.57
C PHE A 628 30.45 -25.13 -5.34
N CYS A 629 29.50 -24.18 -5.28
CA CYS A 629 28.55 -24.10 -4.20
C CYS A 629 27.67 -25.36 -4.11
N ARG A 630 27.17 -25.84 -5.25
CA ARG A 630 26.39 -27.09 -5.33
C ARG A 630 27.17 -28.28 -4.75
N HIS A 631 28.43 -28.42 -5.13
CA HIS A 631 29.29 -29.49 -4.60
C HIS A 631 29.44 -29.44 -3.08
N LYS A 632 29.60 -28.24 -2.49
CA LYS A 632 29.64 -28.04 -1.04
C LYS A 632 28.31 -28.42 -0.38
N VAL A 633 27.17 -28.06 -0.96
CA VAL A 633 25.82 -28.42 -0.49
C VAL A 633 25.62 -29.94 -0.53
N GLU A 634 26.06 -30.63 -1.55
CA GLU A 634 25.98 -32.06 -1.68
C GLU A 634 26.92 -32.79 -0.69
N GLN A 635 28.15 -32.29 -0.53
CA GLN A 635 29.13 -32.85 0.43
C GLN A 635 28.61 -32.82 1.88
N ILE A 636 27.93 -31.76 2.29
CA ILE A 636 27.40 -31.68 3.66
C ILE A 636 26.10 -32.47 3.86
N GLY A 637 25.47 -32.93 2.77
CA GLY A 637 24.29 -33.77 2.80
C GLY A 637 22.94 -33.06 2.86
N LEU A 638 22.85 -31.74 2.60
CA LEU A 638 21.60 -30.97 2.57
C LEU A 638 20.59 -31.50 1.56
N THR A 639 21.06 -32.08 0.44
CA THR A 639 20.26 -32.66 -0.64
C THR A 639 19.57 -33.97 -0.28
N GLN A 640 19.86 -34.58 0.88
CA GLN A 640 19.20 -35.79 1.35
C GLN A 640 17.74 -35.57 1.72
N VAL A 641 17.34 -34.33 2.04
CA VAL A 641 15.94 -33.97 2.26
C VAL A 641 15.28 -33.69 0.92
N SER A 642 14.27 -34.48 0.56
CA SER A 642 13.61 -34.42 -0.77
C SER A 642 12.99 -33.08 -1.10
N GLN A 643 12.59 -32.30 -0.11
CA GLN A 643 11.99 -30.99 -0.25
C GLN A 643 13.03 -29.85 -0.40
N PHE A 644 14.31 -30.14 -0.14
CA PHE A 644 15.37 -29.14 -0.29
C PHE A 644 15.56 -28.75 -1.75
N GLN A 645 15.71 -27.46 -2.00
CA GLN A 645 15.96 -26.92 -3.33
C GLN A 645 17.12 -25.92 -3.28
N LEU A 646 17.91 -25.92 -4.34
CA LEU A 646 19.02 -24.99 -4.56
C LEU A 646 18.67 -24.05 -5.71
N TRP A 647 18.47 -22.77 -5.38
CA TRP A 647 18.12 -21.71 -6.29
C TRP A 647 19.25 -20.70 -6.43
N ILE A 648 19.19 -19.87 -7.48
CA ILE A 648 20.09 -18.72 -7.66
C ILE A 648 19.29 -17.42 -7.74
N MET A 649 19.89 -16.32 -7.27
CA MET A 649 19.38 -14.99 -7.59
C MET A 649 19.78 -14.60 -9.01
N ALA A 650 18.77 -14.28 -9.82
CA ALA A 650 18.96 -13.76 -11.17
C ALA A 650 19.08 -12.24 -11.10
N GLU A 651 20.24 -11.75 -10.70
CA GLU A 651 20.52 -10.34 -10.48
C GLU A 651 21.81 -9.84 -11.16
N VAL A 652 22.62 -10.78 -11.70
CA VAL A 652 23.77 -10.46 -12.55
C VAL A 652 23.36 -10.70 -14.01
N PRO A 653 23.60 -9.75 -14.94
CA PRO A 653 23.16 -9.87 -16.33
C PRO A 653 23.66 -11.11 -17.08
N SER A 654 24.75 -11.76 -16.63
CA SER A 654 25.23 -13.02 -17.20
C SER A 654 24.20 -14.15 -17.14
N VAL A 655 23.27 -14.12 -16.19
CA VAL A 655 22.20 -15.13 -16.07
C VAL A 655 21.28 -15.12 -17.29
N LEU A 656 21.05 -13.96 -17.92
CA LEU A 656 20.27 -13.85 -19.16
C LEU A 656 20.83 -14.68 -20.31
N PHE A 657 22.12 -14.97 -20.30
CA PHE A 657 22.80 -15.73 -21.36
C PHE A 657 23.08 -17.18 -20.94
N LEU A 658 23.24 -17.41 -19.65
CA LEU A 658 23.74 -18.71 -19.13
C LEU A 658 22.67 -19.51 -18.37
N LEU A 659 21.40 -19.10 -18.34
CA LEU A 659 20.35 -19.81 -17.58
C LEU A 659 20.23 -21.31 -18.02
N PRO A 660 20.25 -21.67 -19.30
CA PRO A 660 20.23 -23.08 -19.71
C PRO A 660 21.39 -23.90 -19.15
N GLU A 661 22.59 -23.33 -19.07
CA GLU A 661 23.78 -23.93 -18.50
C GLU A 661 23.66 -24.10 -16.98
N TYR A 662 23.12 -23.13 -16.28
CA TYR A 662 22.81 -23.22 -14.85
C TYR A 662 21.81 -24.35 -14.57
N VAL A 663 20.76 -24.47 -15.38
CA VAL A 663 19.77 -25.56 -15.25
C VAL A 663 20.41 -26.91 -15.47
N LYS A 664 21.28 -27.06 -16.50
CA LYS A 664 22.07 -28.30 -16.72
C LYS A 664 22.99 -28.56 -15.53
N ALA A 665 23.56 -27.54 -14.92
CA ALA A 665 24.39 -27.68 -13.74
C ALA A 665 23.56 -27.97 -12.48
N GLY A 666 22.21 -27.98 -12.52
CA GLY A 666 21.30 -28.40 -11.44
C GLY A 666 20.63 -27.29 -10.66
N VAL A 667 20.52 -26.10 -11.20
CA VAL A 667 19.65 -25.03 -10.65
C VAL A 667 18.19 -25.47 -10.72
N GLN A 668 17.48 -25.39 -9.60
CA GLN A 668 16.10 -25.85 -9.47
C GLN A 668 15.06 -24.73 -9.48
N GLY A 669 15.50 -23.47 -9.54
CA GLY A 669 14.66 -22.29 -9.64
C GLY A 669 15.50 -21.02 -9.60
N ILE A 670 14.87 -19.90 -9.97
CA ILE A 670 15.51 -18.58 -9.92
C ILE A 670 14.65 -17.59 -9.18
N SER A 671 15.30 -16.63 -8.50
CA SER A 671 14.65 -15.47 -7.90
C SER A 671 15.26 -14.18 -8.47
N ILE A 672 14.46 -13.36 -9.13
CA ILE A 672 14.93 -12.13 -9.77
C ILE A 672 15.16 -11.06 -8.70
N GLY A 673 16.41 -10.60 -8.56
CA GLY A 673 16.79 -9.50 -7.69
C GLY A 673 16.81 -8.18 -8.47
N THR A 674 15.69 -7.44 -8.50
CA THR A 674 15.55 -6.27 -9.37
C THR A 674 16.54 -5.16 -9.05
N ASN A 675 16.90 -4.99 -7.79
CA ASN A 675 17.81 -3.90 -7.37
C ASN A 675 19.21 -4.01 -8.03
N ASP A 676 19.88 -5.15 -7.86
CA ASP A 676 21.22 -5.36 -8.44
C ASP A 676 21.13 -5.56 -9.97
N LEU A 677 20.08 -6.19 -10.47
CA LEU A 677 19.85 -6.33 -11.91
C LEU A 677 19.73 -4.96 -12.59
N THR A 678 18.92 -4.06 -12.05
CA THR A 678 18.75 -2.69 -12.56
C THR A 678 20.07 -1.93 -12.54
N GLN A 679 20.76 -1.98 -11.40
CA GLN A 679 22.03 -1.31 -11.20
C GLN A 679 23.09 -1.76 -12.24
N LEU A 680 23.19 -3.04 -12.49
CA LEU A 680 24.17 -3.62 -13.41
C LEU A 680 23.79 -3.42 -14.88
N LEU A 681 22.50 -3.51 -15.22
CA LEU A 681 22.01 -3.28 -16.58
C LEU A 681 22.14 -1.81 -17.00
N LEU A 682 21.85 -0.88 -16.11
CA LEU A 682 21.90 0.55 -16.41
C LEU A 682 23.27 1.19 -16.11
N GLY A 683 24.19 0.45 -15.45
CA GLY A 683 25.48 0.99 -15.02
C GLY A 683 25.34 2.12 -13.99
N VAL A 684 24.33 2.04 -13.10
CA VAL A 684 23.99 3.09 -12.15
C VAL A 684 24.16 2.61 -10.73
N ASP A 685 24.92 3.34 -9.92
CA ASP A 685 24.99 3.10 -8.49
C ASP A 685 23.84 3.77 -7.75
N ARG A 686 22.94 2.96 -7.18
CA ARG A 686 21.76 3.42 -6.43
C ARG A 686 22.08 4.19 -5.15
N GLU A 687 23.31 4.07 -4.64
CA GLU A 687 23.76 4.74 -3.42
C GLU A 687 24.32 6.13 -3.69
N GLN A 688 24.66 6.45 -4.94
CA GLN A 688 25.10 7.78 -5.34
C GLN A 688 23.92 8.70 -5.61
N GLY A 689 23.70 9.69 -4.74
CA GLY A 689 22.51 10.56 -4.75
C GLY A 689 22.21 11.29 -6.08
N GLN A 690 23.22 11.58 -6.91
CA GLN A 690 23.00 12.18 -8.24
C GLN A 690 22.47 11.17 -9.26
N LEU A 691 22.81 9.91 -9.15
CA LEU A 691 22.43 8.85 -10.06
C LEU A 691 21.11 8.16 -9.68
N THR A 692 20.61 8.40 -8.49
CA THR A 692 19.33 7.83 -8.00
C THR A 692 18.15 8.17 -8.91
N LYS A 693 18.21 9.31 -9.61
CA LYS A 693 17.17 9.71 -10.58
C LYS A 693 17.16 8.85 -11.85
N ILE A 694 18.27 8.20 -12.18
CA ILE A 694 18.41 7.34 -13.36
C ILE A 694 18.09 5.88 -13.02
N PHE A 695 18.13 5.53 -11.72
CA PHE A 695 17.78 4.20 -11.25
C PHE A 695 16.25 4.01 -11.29
N ASP A 696 15.77 3.36 -12.34
CA ASP A 696 14.34 3.03 -12.50
C ASP A 696 14.19 1.54 -12.85
N GLU A 697 13.60 0.78 -11.95
CA GLU A 697 13.35 -0.65 -12.14
C GLU A 697 12.30 -0.92 -13.24
N ARG A 698 11.54 0.10 -13.67
CA ARG A 698 10.58 0.05 -14.79
C ARG A 698 11.24 0.38 -16.13
N HIS A 699 12.53 0.69 -16.14
CA HIS A 699 13.23 1.02 -17.39
C HIS A 699 13.04 -0.10 -18.44
N PRO A 700 12.75 0.21 -19.72
CA PRO A 700 12.45 -0.79 -20.73
C PRO A 700 13.48 -1.91 -20.85
N ALA A 701 14.77 -1.62 -20.67
CA ALA A 701 15.84 -2.63 -20.68
C ALA A 701 15.72 -3.61 -19.49
N VAL A 702 15.32 -3.10 -18.30
CA VAL A 702 15.14 -3.92 -17.11
C VAL A 702 13.91 -4.81 -17.26
N MET A 703 12.80 -4.23 -17.70
CA MET A 703 11.54 -4.97 -17.94
C MET A 703 11.71 -6.03 -19.02
N SER A 704 12.47 -5.75 -20.08
CA SER A 704 12.82 -6.73 -21.12
C SER A 704 13.66 -7.88 -20.57
N ALA A 705 14.63 -7.59 -19.70
CA ALA A 705 15.46 -8.63 -19.06
C ALA A 705 14.62 -9.51 -18.12
N ILE A 706 13.70 -8.91 -17.33
CA ILE A 706 12.77 -9.65 -16.46
C ILE A 706 11.87 -10.58 -17.29
N ALA A 707 11.25 -10.06 -18.36
CA ALA A 707 10.41 -10.84 -19.26
C ALA A 707 11.19 -12.04 -19.87
N GLN A 708 12.42 -11.80 -20.30
CA GLN A 708 13.29 -12.84 -20.87
C GLN A 708 13.63 -13.90 -19.82
N LEU A 709 13.98 -13.54 -18.59
CA LEU A 709 14.27 -14.49 -17.51
C LEU A 709 13.06 -15.37 -17.18
N ILE A 710 11.86 -14.78 -17.07
CA ILE A 710 10.63 -15.52 -16.83
C ILE A 710 10.37 -16.53 -17.97
N GLN A 711 10.48 -16.09 -19.21
CA GLN A 711 10.28 -16.96 -20.37
C GLN A 711 11.32 -18.10 -20.45
N MET A 712 12.59 -17.82 -20.15
CA MET A 712 13.65 -18.83 -20.12
C MET A 712 13.43 -19.86 -19.01
N ALA A 713 13.03 -19.42 -17.81
CA ALA A 713 12.70 -20.30 -16.70
C ALA A 713 11.51 -21.20 -17.03
N LYS A 714 10.45 -20.64 -17.63
CA LYS A 714 9.29 -21.39 -18.12
C LYS A 714 9.67 -22.44 -19.16
N ASN A 715 10.50 -22.07 -20.12
CA ASN A 715 10.99 -23.02 -21.15
C ASN A 715 11.86 -24.12 -20.55
N ALA A 716 12.61 -23.82 -19.50
CA ALA A 716 13.42 -24.79 -18.76
C ALA A 716 12.63 -25.64 -17.75
N GLY A 717 11.33 -25.35 -17.54
CA GLY A 717 10.47 -26.05 -16.59
C GLY A 717 10.83 -25.81 -15.12
N ILE A 718 11.48 -24.69 -14.79
CA ILE A 718 11.84 -24.32 -13.42
C ILE A 718 11.02 -23.12 -12.95
N PRO A 719 10.70 -23.03 -11.64
CA PRO A 719 10.00 -21.87 -11.07
C PRO A 719 10.86 -20.60 -11.15
N CYS A 720 10.15 -19.47 -11.36
CA CYS A 720 10.72 -18.13 -11.39
C CYS A 720 10.01 -17.25 -10.38
N SER A 721 10.75 -16.74 -9.40
CA SER A 721 10.30 -15.76 -8.40
C SER A 721 10.87 -14.39 -8.70
N ILE A 722 10.28 -13.36 -8.12
CA ILE A 722 10.84 -12.00 -8.05
C ILE A 722 10.82 -11.54 -6.58
N CYS A 723 11.95 -11.05 -6.07
CA CYS A 723 12.09 -10.68 -4.66
C CYS A 723 12.70 -9.28 -4.45
N GLY A 724 12.91 -8.53 -5.52
CA GLY A 724 13.29 -7.12 -5.46
C GLY A 724 12.17 -6.23 -4.96
N GLN A 725 12.45 -4.94 -4.87
CA GLN A 725 11.47 -3.96 -4.35
C GLN A 725 10.45 -3.53 -5.41
N ALA A 726 10.72 -3.77 -6.69
CA ALA A 726 9.89 -3.30 -7.79
C ALA A 726 8.40 -3.67 -7.66
N PRO A 727 7.98 -4.92 -7.33
CA PRO A 727 6.56 -5.25 -7.20
C PRO A 727 5.86 -4.51 -6.06
N ALA A 728 6.57 -4.22 -4.99
CA ALA A 728 6.04 -3.48 -3.85
C ALA A 728 5.92 -1.98 -4.12
N LEU A 729 6.88 -1.40 -4.87
CA LEU A 729 6.91 0.03 -5.19
C LEU A 729 6.03 0.39 -6.39
N TYR A 730 5.94 -0.52 -7.37
CA TYR A 730 5.27 -0.29 -8.66
C TYR A 730 4.24 -1.40 -8.93
N PRO A 731 3.04 -1.35 -8.32
CA PRO A 731 2.02 -2.38 -8.51
C PRO A 731 1.60 -2.60 -9.97
N GLU A 732 1.83 -1.62 -10.83
CA GLU A 732 1.53 -1.70 -12.27
C GLU A 732 2.35 -2.75 -13.02
N ILE A 733 3.55 -3.10 -12.52
CA ILE A 733 4.36 -4.15 -13.17
C ILE A 733 3.82 -5.56 -12.90
N ILE A 734 2.99 -5.73 -11.87
CA ILE A 734 2.45 -7.04 -11.48
C ILE A 734 1.61 -7.64 -12.61
N ASP A 735 0.86 -6.82 -13.33
CA ASP A 735 0.08 -7.27 -14.48
C ASP A 735 0.97 -7.94 -15.53
N GLN A 736 2.11 -7.31 -15.86
CA GLN A 736 3.06 -7.84 -16.83
C GLN A 736 3.77 -9.10 -16.30
N LEU A 737 4.16 -9.13 -15.03
CA LEU A 737 4.79 -10.30 -14.41
C LEU A 737 3.87 -11.53 -14.48
N VAL A 738 2.59 -11.36 -14.14
CA VAL A 738 1.58 -12.42 -14.19
C VAL A 738 1.32 -12.86 -15.64
N GLU A 739 1.22 -11.91 -16.57
CA GLU A 739 1.05 -12.19 -18.00
C GLU A 739 2.22 -12.99 -18.58
N TRP A 740 3.46 -12.68 -18.18
CA TRP A 740 4.64 -13.44 -18.61
C TRP A 740 4.72 -14.83 -17.97
N GLY A 741 3.95 -15.08 -16.91
CA GLY A 741 3.84 -16.38 -16.24
C GLY A 741 4.83 -16.57 -15.10
N ILE A 742 5.09 -15.53 -14.32
CA ILE A 742 5.87 -15.65 -13.09
C ILE A 742 5.21 -16.62 -12.11
N THR A 743 5.99 -17.43 -11.39
CA THR A 743 5.46 -18.41 -10.44
C THR A 743 5.20 -17.83 -9.07
N SER A 744 6.01 -16.88 -8.63
CA SER A 744 5.85 -16.25 -7.32
C SER A 744 6.36 -14.82 -7.28
N ILE A 745 5.73 -14.01 -6.42
CA ILE A 745 6.12 -12.62 -6.14
C ILE A 745 6.37 -12.50 -4.65
N SER A 746 7.53 -11.99 -4.26
CA SER A 746 7.94 -11.83 -2.87
C SER A 746 8.04 -10.36 -2.50
N VAL A 747 7.37 -9.96 -1.42
CA VAL A 747 7.27 -8.56 -0.97
C VAL A 747 7.43 -8.44 0.54
N GLU A 748 7.69 -7.23 1.02
CA GLU A 748 7.70 -6.92 2.44
C GLU A 748 6.28 -7.08 3.06
N PRO A 749 6.16 -7.38 4.36
CA PRO A 749 4.88 -7.61 5.03
C PRO A 749 3.81 -6.53 4.81
N GLU A 750 4.24 -5.28 4.76
CA GLU A 750 3.36 -4.11 4.56
C GLU A 750 2.76 -4.02 3.14
N ALA A 751 3.39 -4.68 2.17
CA ALA A 751 2.93 -4.70 0.79
C ALA A 751 2.02 -5.89 0.44
N VAL A 752 1.85 -6.86 1.34
CA VAL A 752 1.13 -8.12 1.08
C VAL A 752 -0.27 -7.88 0.56
N GLU A 753 -1.07 -7.07 1.25
CA GLU A 753 -2.49 -6.88 0.87
C GLU A 753 -2.64 -6.24 -0.51
N ARG A 754 -1.91 -5.16 -0.78
CA ARG A 754 -1.95 -4.47 -2.08
C ARG A 754 -1.43 -5.34 -3.22
N THR A 755 -0.37 -6.12 -2.96
CA THR A 755 0.20 -7.04 -3.95
C THR A 755 -0.74 -8.20 -4.24
N HIS A 756 -1.38 -8.77 -3.22
CA HIS A 756 -2.39 -9.81 -3.38
C HIS A 756 -3.55 -9.34 -4.27
N GLN A 757 -4.08 -8.14 -4.00
CA GLN A 757 -5.13 -7.54 -4.82
C GLN A 757 -4.68 -7.27 -6.26
N ALA A 758 -3.43 -6.86 -6.46
CA ALA A 758 -2.88 -6.63 -7.80
C ALA A 758 -2.73 -7.95 -8.58
N ILE A 759 -2.22 -9.02 -7.94
CA ILE A 759 -2.14 -10.36 -8.55
C ILE A 759 -3.53 -10.85 -8.93
N ALA A 760 -4.50 -10.79 -8.02
CA ALA A 760 -5.86 -11.23 -8.29
C ALA A 760 -6.49 -10.49 -9.49
N ARG A 761 -6.29 -9.18 -9.58
CA ARG A 761 -6.75 -8.39 -10.74
C ARG A 761 -6.08 -8.83 -12.04
N ALA A 762 -4.77 -9.02 -12.01
CA ALA A 762 -3.99 -9.46 -13.17
C ALA A 762 -4.48 -10.84 -13.69
N GLU A 763 -4.67 -11.79 -12.78
CA GLU A 763 -5.16 -13.13 -13.12
C GLU A 763 -6.60 -13.11 -13.67
N HIS A 764 -7.50 -12.33 -13.07
CA HIS A 764 -8.85 -12.14 -13.58
C HIS A 764 -8.85 -11.56 -15.01
N ARG A 765 -7.97 -10.61 -15.31
CA ARG A 765 -7.81 -10.06 -16.66
C ARG A 765 -7.37 -11.12 -17.67
N LEU A 766 -6.41 -11.96 -17.30
CA LEU A 766 -5.95 -13.05 -18.15
C LEU A 766 -7.05 -14.07 -18.45
N ILE A 767 -7.83 -14.44 -17.43
CA ILE A 767 -8.98 -15.34 -17.58
C ILE A 767 -10.02 -14.73 -18.54
N LEU A 768 -10.37 -13.47 -18.34
CA LEU A 768 -11.32 -12.75 -19.20
C LEU A 768 -10.80 -12.62 -20.63
N ALA A 769 -9.51 -12.30 -20.81
CA ALA A 769 -8.89 -12.23 -22.14
C ALA A 769 -8.86 -13.59 -22.86
N ALA A 770 -8.63 -14.68 -22.11
CA ALA A 770 -8.68 -16.04 -22.64
C ALA A 770 -10.09 -16.45 -23.04
N ALA A 771 -11.09 -16.20 -22.19
CA ALA A 771 -12.50 -16.45 -22.46
C ALA A 771 -12.98 -15.72 -23.74
N ARG A 772 -12.57 -14.46 -23.90
CA ARG A 772 -12.90 -13.67 -25.11
C ARG A 772 -12.30 -14.29 -26.39
N ARG A 773 -11.05 -14.75 -26.35
CA ARG A 773 -10.42 -15.39 -27.50
C ARG A 773 -11.16 -16.66 -27.91
N HIS A 774 -11.66 -17.44 -26.96
CA HIS A 774 -12.47 -18.64 -27.24
C HIS A 774 -13.85 -18.30 -27.81
N ILE A 775 -14.49 -17.22 -27.38
CA ILE A 775 -15.78 -16.77 -27.89
C ILE A 775 -15.66 -16.17 -29.32
N SER A 776 -14.50 -15.58 -29.64
CA SER A 776 -14.24 -14.93 -30.93
C SER A 776 -13.68 -15.85 -32.00
N GLN A 777 -13.42 -17.13 -31.69
CA GLN A 777 -13.07 -18.16 -32.68
C GLN A 777 -14.36 -18.91 -33.04
N PRO A 778 -14.86 -18.84 -34.30
CA PRO A 778 -16.05 -19.51 -34.76
C PRO A 778 -15.92 -21.03 -34.75
#